data_832f3d6d3ca0096e7da7fea51fe95651
#
_entry.id   832f3d6d3ca0096e7da7fea51fe95651
#
_cell.length_a   1.000
_cell.length_b   1.000
_cell.length_c   1.000
_cell.angle_alpha   90.00
_cell.angle_beta   90.00
_cell.angle_gamma   90.00
#
_symmetry.space_group_name_H-M   'P 1'
#
loop_
_entity.id
_entity.type
_entity.pdbx_description
1 polymer ?
#
loop_
_entity_poly.entity_id
_entity_poly.type
_entity_poly.pdbx_seq_one_letter_code
_entity_poly.pdbx_strand_id
1 'polypeptide(L)'
;MDIEQELDELREEKAKQQRIQQRLTQIRQDQKEFRESGIKKNRKIRRGKRSRSVENDLENAPPPPSSDIITLEDDSDNKKDFNKRRDRDLLLSDSEEEGDEKKASNNSINGDPPESEPVLRCNKLIYASRTHSQLEQFVKELQKTNFKPRVLTLGSRQMLCVNEEVRELGEGKLINDKCNELLSSSGKNTEDGKRPKLECEVPKSGCGCSYAKGDAIEELSDAILAVDEDEKFVGQARGISQLVKLGRQRHGCPYYASKTALGLSQLILVPYNILLHKRTRQAWNLDLSGNVIIVDEAHNLLQTLASIHTVELSNNQLDVCCQCLSDYMEHFQDRLSFRNLRNVKQLHCLAYSMYQFLGSISREKGSSTDGTVINMAHFFAQLGDAINIDLCRLLSYLENSQLCRKLRNFRLRYRPQVTIYNPNLAPVNITPLYQLRDFIEALTSRSEDARIVIDRTNIRDPRLRFILLNPAEKLRDIVNECRSLILLGGTMRPVDQLMDAFKRVCKIPQQRIKVFSCGHVIGPKQLLAISIGKGPDDKPLSLNFANRDSESVLRSLAQSFINLIRQIPNGVVAFFPSYAFLGTFIRSIRSSGHFAQLERRKEIFIETRAGKEETSIWPTFCRAAVTQRGALLMAVVGGKLSEGINFSDELGRCVLMVGVPYPNRQSAELQERMKVK
;
A
#
# COMPACT_ATOMS: atom_id res chain seq x y z
N MET A 1 -40.61 20.68 -28.11
CA MET A 1 -40.08 21.62 -27.08
C MET A 1 -38.96 21.01 -26.29
N ASP A 2 -39.01 19.72 -25.93
CA ASP A 2 -37.96 19.12 -25.07
C ASP A 2 -36.60 18.90 -25.75
N ILE A 3 -36.57 18.60 -27.06
CA ILE A 3 -35.33 18.29 -27.78
C ILE A 3 -34.48 19.52 -28.06
N GLU A 4 -35.11 20.67 -28.30
CA GLU A 4 -34.39 21.94 -28.50
C GLU A 4 -33.80 22.47 -27.18
N GLN A 5 -34.47 22.28 -26.06
CA GLN A 5 -33.95 22.61 -24.75
C GLN A 5 -32.76 21.71 -24.36
N GLU A 6 -32.83 20.40 -24.60
CA GLU A 6 -31.70 19.48 -24.39
C GLU A 6 -30.48 19.80 -25.28
N LEU A 7 -30.73 20.22 -26.52
CA LEU A 7 -29.68 20.63 -27.46
C LEU A 7 -29.02 21.95 -27.02
N ASP A 8 -29.75 22.88 -26.48
CA ASP A 8 -29.19 24.14 -25.98
C ASP A 8 -28.42 23.94 -24.66
N GLU A 9 -28.91 23.10 -23.75
CA GLU A 9 -28.16 22.70 -22.56
C GLU A 9 -26.83 21.99 -22.92
N LEU A 10 -26.83 21.09 -23.90
CA LEU A 10 -25.64 20.44 -24.43
C LEU A 10 -24.67 21.43 -25.09
N ARG A 11 -25.16 22.43 -25.78
CA ARG A 11 -24.34 23.49 -26.38
C ARG A 11 -23.71 24.38 -25.31
N GLU A 12 -24.47 24.72 -24.27
CA GLU A 12 -24.00 25.53 -23.15
C GLU A 12 -22.92 24.79 -22.34
N GLU A 13 -23.14 23.50 -22.10
CA GLU A 13 -22.17 22.64 -21.40
C GLU A 13 -20.87 22.46 -22.22
N LYS A 14 -21.00 22.31 -23.54
CA LYS A 14 -19.85 22.24 -24.45
C LYS A 14 -19.06 23.55 -24.51
N ALA A 15 -19.76 24.68 -24.53
CA ALA A 15 -19.12 25.99 -24.46
C ALA A 15 -18.43 26.25 -23.12
N LYS A 16 -19.01 25.76 -22.01
CA LYS A 16 -18.43 25.83 -20.68
C LYS A 16 -17.16 24.97 -20.57
N GLN A 17 -17.19 23.78 -21.15
CA GLN A 17 -16.02 22.91 -21.22
C GLN A 17 -14.88 23.52 -22.07
N GLN A 18 -15.20 24.12 -23.19
CA GLN A 18 -14.21 24.83 -24.02
C GLN A 18 -13.56 26.00 -23.27
N ARG A 19 -14.36 26.82 -22.56
CA ARG A 19 -13.83 27.93 -21.72
C ARG A 19 -12.90 27.43 -20.62
N ILE A 20 -13.22 26.30 -19.97
CA ILE A 20 -12.38 25.68 -18.97
C ILE A 20 -11.05 25.19 -19.60
N GLN A 21 -11.12 24.62 -20.78
CA GLN A 21 -9.94 24.10 -21.50
C GLN A 21 -8.99 25.22 -21.92
N GLN A 22 -9.56 26.32 -22.50
CA GLN A 22 -8.77 27.51 -22.84
C GLN A 22 -8.08 28.12 -21.61
N ARG A 23 -8.77 28.17 -20.48
CA ARG A 23 -8.24 28.76 -19.25
C ARG A 23 -7.16 27.86 -18.61
N LEU A 24 -7.27 26.54 -18.75
CA LEU A 24 -6.24 25.60 -18.30
C LEU A 24 -4.96 25.70 -19.16
N THR A 25 -5.11 25.92 -20.46
CA THR A 25 -3.98 26.14 -21.39
C THR A 25 -3.29 27.45 -21.06
N GLN A 26 -4.04 28.52 -20.79
CA GLN A 26 -3.49 29.82 -20.38
C GLN A 26 -2.68 29.73 -19.08
N ILE A 27 -3.20 29.04 -18.08
CA ILE A 27 -2.49 28.85 -16.79
C ILE A 27 -1.19 28.08 -16.98
N ARG A 28 -1.14 27.10 -17.88
CA ARG A 28 0.11 26.38 -18.22
C ARG A 28 1.12 27.29 -18.89
N GLN A 29 0.65 28.10 -19.82
CA GLN A 29 1.50 29.05 -20.53
C GLN A 29 2.08 30.06 -19.55
N ASP A 30 1.29 30.61 -18.66
CA ASP A 30 1.72 31.53 -17.62
C ASP A 30 2.73 30.87 -16.65
N GLN A 31 2.52 29.60 -16.28
CA GLN A 31 3.46 28.84 -15.46
C GLN A 31 4.79 28.57 -16.18
N LYS A 32 4.76 28.28 -17.48
CA LYS A 32 5.95 28.06 -18.31
C LYS A 32 6.75 29.36 -18.44
N GLU A 33 6.10 30.48 -18.72
CA GLU A 33 6.73 31.81 -18.80
C GLU A 33 7.33 32.25 -17.47
N PHE A 34 6.64 31.98 -16.36
CA PHE A 34 7.16 32.26 -15.01
C PHE A 34 8.43 31.44 -14.70
N ARG A 35 8.46 30.14 -15.07
CA ARG A 35 9.63 29.27 -14.89
C ARG A 35 10.80 29.72 -15.79
N GLU A 36 10.53 30.02 -17.06
CA GLU A 36 11.55 30.53 -17.98
C GLU A 36 12.11 31.87 -17.52
N SER A 37 11.31 32.76 -16.99
CA SER A 37 11.75 34.03 -16.41
C SER A 37 12.59 33.82 -15.14
N GLY A 38 12.22 32.84 -14.29
CA GLY A 38 13.01 32.45 -13.11
C GLY A 38 14.37 31.84 -13.47
N ILE A 39 14.41 31.01 -14.51
CA ILE A 39 15.66 30.41 -15.02
C ILE A 39 16.56 31.50 -15.64
N LYS A 40 16.00 32.46 -16.37
CA LYS A 40 16.76 33.58 -16.93
C LYS A 40 17.34 34.50 -15.83
N LYS A 41 16.60 34.76 -14.73
CA LYS A 41 17.12 35.48 -13.55
C LYS A 41 18.26 34.71 -12.88
N ASN A 42 18.11 33.42 -12.65
CA ASN A 42 19.16 32.61 -12.05
C ASN A 42 20.41 32.45 -12.95
N ARG A 43 20.24 32.40 -14.28
CA ARG A 43 21.37 32.44 -15.21
C ARG A 43 22.07 33.79 -15.23
N LYS A 44 21.36 34.93 -15.12
CA LYS A 44 21.97 36.25 -14.99
C LYS A 44 22.75 36.40 -13.67
N ILE A 45 22.22 35.89 -12.56
CA ILE A 45 22.90 35.89 -11.26
C ILE A 45 24.15 35.02 -11.28
N ARG A 46 24.11 33.84 -11.93
CA ARG A 46 25.27 32.95 -12.12
C ARG A 46 26.32 33.52 -13.07
N ARG A 47 25.94 34.24 -14.14
CA ARG A 47 26.90 34.94 -15.02
C ARG A 47 27.52 36.17 -14.34
N GLY A 48 26.78 36.93 -13.54
CA GLY A 48 27.28 38.04 -12.78
C GLY A 48 28.27 37.67 -11.67
N LYS A 49 28.19 36.44 -11.11
CA LYS A 49 29.18 35.92 -10.15
C LYS A 49 30.43 35.30 -10.81
N ARG A 50 30.32 34.86 -12.07
CA ARG A 50 31.50 34.33 -12.82
C ARG A 50 32.39 35.40 -13.42
N SER A 51 31.89 36.60 -13.66
CA SER A 51 32.70 37.74 -14.21
C SER A 51 33.46 38.53 -13.18
N ARG A 52 33.33 38.22 -11.86
CA ARG A 52 34.08 38.88 -10.78
C ARG A 52 35.22 38.06 -10.16
N SER A 53 35.50 36.85 -10.66
CA SER A 53 36.50 35.93 -10.10
C SER A 53 37.62 35.50 -11.06
N VAL A 54 37.84 36.21 -12.19
CA VAL A 54 38.83 35.81 -13.20
C VAL A 54 39.89 36.91 -13.47
N GLU A 55 39.91 37.97 -12.71
CA GLU A 55 41.02 38.95 -12.79
C GLU A 55 41.68 39.09 -11.42
N ASN A 56 42.52 38.16 -11.06
CA ASN A 56 43.69 38.27 -10.20
C ASN A 56 44.17 36.87 -9.86
N ASP A 57 45.37 36.57 -10.30
CA ASP A 57 46.33 35.56 -9.87
C ASP A 57 46.92 34.75 -11.03
N LEU A 58 47.72 35.44 -11.81
CA LEU A 58 48.76 34.86 -12.61
C LEU A 58 50.06 35.54 -12.23
N GLU A 59 50.74 35.02 -11.21
CA GLU A 59 52.20 35.12 -11.01
C GLU A 59 52.55 34.39 -9.70
N ASN A 60 53.55 33.51 -9.83
CA ASN A 60 54.27 32.79 -8.77
C ASN A 60 53.86 31.34 -8.46
N ALA A 61 54.48 30.44 -9.19
CA ALA A 61 54.62 29.03 -8.80
C ALA A 61 56.11 28.66 -8.75
N PRO A 62 56.62 28.04 -7.67
CA PRO A 62 57.95 27.39 -7.64
C PRO A 62 57.83 25.88 -8.00
N PRO A 63 58.97 25.27 -8.41
CA PRO A 63 59.01 23.93 -9.01
C PRO A 63 58.99 22.78 -7.99
N PRO A 64 58.73 21.54 -8.40
CA PRO A 64 58.56 20.39 -7.52
C PRO A 64 59.88 19.74 -7.08
N PRO A 65 59.97 19.18 -5.87
CA PRO A 65 61.09 18.31 -5.48
C PRO A 65 60.78 16.84 -5.67
N SER A 66 61.88 16.13 -5.88
CA SER A 66 62.10 14.74 -6.21
C SER A 66 61.63 13.70 -5.15
N SER A 67 61.42 12.51 -5.64
CA SER A 67 61.21 11.21 -5.00
C SER A 67 62.06 10.93 -3.76
N ASP A 68 61.41 10.48 -2.68
CA ASP A 68 62.04 9.61 -1.67
C ASP A 68 61.04 8.61 -1.08
N ILE A 69 61.54 7.40 -0.92
CA ILE A 69 60.89 6.18 -0.43
C ILE A 69 60.65 6.33 1.08
N ILE A 70 59.43 6.12 1.57
CA ILE A 70 59.10 6.04 2.98
C ILE A 70 58.41 4.72 3.30
N THR A 71 59.03 4.01 4.23
CA THR A 71 58.66 2.81 4.93
C THR A 71 57.31 2.93 5.65
N LEU A 72 56.57 1.84 5.65
CA LEU A 72 55.28 1.65 6.33
C LEU A 72 55.48 1.65 7.86
N GLU A 73 54.94 2.65 8.54
CA GLU A 73 54.63 2.58 9.98
C GLU A 73 53.10 2.49 10.19
N ASP A 74 52.71 1.64 11.17
CA ASP A 74 51.33 1.31 11.51
C ASP A 74 50.50 2.47 12.01
N ASP A 75 49.62 3.01 11.18
CA ASP A 75 48.71 4.10 11.51
C ASP A 75 47.37 3.57 12.07
N SER A 76 47.35 3.20 13.35
CA SER A 76 46.11 2.79 14.06
C SER A 76 45.13 3.97 14.27
N ASP A 77 45.59 5.21 14.22
CA ASP A 77 44.77 6.42 14.44
C ASP A 77 44.00 6.85 13.18
N ASN A 78 44.54 6.58 11.99
CA ASN A 78 43.86 6.91 10.73
C ASN A 78 42.63 6.04 10.45
N LYS A 79 42.58 4.80 10.97
CA LYS A 79 41.40 3.93 10.88
C LYS A 79 40.23 4.42 11.74
N LYS A 80 40.52 5.02 12.91
CA LYS A 80 39.47 5.58 13.80
C LYS A 80 38.81 6.83 13.20
N ASP A 81 39.57 7.66 12.52
CA ASP A 81 39.04 8.90 11.89
C ASP A 81 38.29 8.61 10.59
N PHE A 82 38.69 7.59 9.84
CA PHE A 82 38.00 7.13 8.65
C PHE A 82 36.63 6.53 9.00
N ASN A 83 36.52 5.75 10.06
CA ASN A 83 35.27 5.21 10.56
C ASN A 83 34.37 6.31 11.13
N LYS A 84 34.88 7.32 11.83
CA LYS A 84 34.10 8.46 12.31
C LYS A 84 33.41 9.26 11.19
N ARG A 85 34.06 9.43 10.02
CA ARG A 85 33.44 10.09 8.84
C ARG A 85 32.39 9.22 8.17
N ARG A 86 32.56 7.90 8.20
CA ARG A 86 31.66 6.93 7.55
C ARG A 86 30.34 6.76 8.30
N ASP A 87 30.34 7.04 9.61
CA ASP A 87 29.17 6.88 10.48
C ASP A 87 28.28 8.12 10.58
N ARG A 88 28.69 9.25 9.97
CA ARG A 88 27.93 10.50 10.07
C ARG A 88 26.48 10.36 9.60
N ASP A 89 26.23 9.53 8.57
CA ASP A 89 24.88 9.29 8.02
C ASP A 89 24.03 8.37 8.89
N LEU A 90 24.64 7.69 9.86
CA LEU A 90 23.96 6.78 10.77
C LEU A 90 23.69 7.42 12.14
N LEU A 91 24.42 8.49 12.47
CA LEU A 91 24.30 9.16 13.76
C LEU A 91 23.10 10.12 13.76
N LEU A 92 22.40 10.16 14.88
CA LEU A 92 21.33 11.13 15.12
C LEU A 92 21.94 12.51 15.42
N SER A 93 21.51 13.55 14.71
CA SER A 93 21.95 14.94 14.91
C SER A 93 20.86 15.75 15.62
N ASP A 94 21.26 16.72 16.44
CA ASP A 94 20.33 17.58 17.18
C ASP A 94 19.66 18.64 16.27
N SER A 95 20.25 18.91 15.10
CA SER A 95 19.72 19.91 14.14
C SER A 95 18.44 19.48 13.41
N GLU A 96 18.05 18.19 13.49
CA GLU A 96 16.87 17.67 12.80
C GLU A 96 15.56 17.96 13.58
N GLU A 97 15.62 18.46 14.84
CA GLU A 97 14.44 18.71 15.69
C GLU A 97 14.05 20.20 15.86
N GLU A 98 14.92 21.15 15.48
CA GLU A 98 14.63 22.60 15.72
C GLU A 98 13.55 23.19 14.80
N GLY A 99 12.98 22.40 13.88
CA GLY A 99 12.00 22.90 12.89
C GLY A 99 10.60 23.17 13.44
N ASP A 100 10.17 22.54 14.53
CA ASP A 100 8.75 22.53 14.92
C ASP A 100 8.36 23.41 16.12
N GLU A 101 9.29 23.78 17.01
CA GLU A 101 8.92 24.62 18.17
C GLU A 101 8.77 26.13 17.81
N LYS A 102 9.29 26.59 16.67
CA LYS A 102 9.17 28.02 16.26
C LYS A 102 7.91 28.33 15.45
N LYS A 103 7.08 27.35 15.09
CA LYS A 103 5.83 27.58 14.33
C LYS A 103 4.56 27.62 15.18
N ALA A 104 4.64 27.35 16.49
CA ALA A 104 3.47 27.30 17.36
C ALA A 104 3.19 28.56 18.20
N SER A 105 4.07 29.56 18.18
CA SER A 105 3.88 30.76 19.00
C SER A 105 4.19 32.04 18.22
N ASN A 106 3.41 32.37 17.24
CA ASN A 106 3.17 33.75 16.79
C ASN A 106 2.25 33.74 15.56
N ASN A 107 0.96 33.79 15.78
CA ASN A 107 0.02 34.41 14.88
C ASN A 107 -1.26 34.81 15.62
N SER A 108 -1.14 35.91 16.34
CA SER A 108 -2.26 36.80 16.63
C SER A 108 -1.86 38.21 16.19
N ILE A 109 -1.92 38.47 14.91
CA ILE A 109 -1.98 39.82 14.37
C ILE A 109 -3.08 39.79 13.30
N ASN A 110 -4.14 40.57 13.58
CA ASN A 110 -5.22 40.89 12.66
C ASN A 110 -4.66 41.57 11.41
N GLY A 111 -4.74 40.89 10.31
CA GLY A 111 -4.53 41.40 8.98
C GLY A 111 -5.19 40.40 8.05
N ASP A 112 -6.22 40.83 7.31
CA ASP A 112 -6.84 40.01 6.29
C ASP A 112 -5.74 39.47 5.35
N PRO A 113 -5.72 38.14 5.06
CA PRO A 113 -4.79 37.63 4.09
C PRO A 113 -5.11 38.25 2.73
N PRO A 114 -4.09 38.61 1.92
CA PRO A 114 -4.38 39.06 0.56
C PRO A 114 -5.19 37.98 -0.13
N GLU A 115 -6.28 38.38 -0.80
CA GLU A 115 -7.11 37.52 -1.61
C GLU A 115 -6.19 36.75 -2.56
N SER A 116 -5.87 35.50 -2.21
CA SER A 116 -5.19 34.59 -3.11
C SER A 116 -6.14 34.39 -4.28
N GLU A 117 -5.67 34.71 -5.48
CA GLU A 117 -6.39 34.44 -6.72
C GLU A 117 -7.00 33.02 -6.66
N PRO A 118 -8.28 32.84 -7.04
CA PRO A 118 -8.95 31.58 -6.93
C PRO A 118 -8.21 30.54 -7.79
N VAL A 119 -7.47 29.67 -7.14
CA VAL A 119 -6.86 28.50 -7.80
C VAL A 119 -7.98 27.75 -8.45
N LEU A 120 -8.03 27.72 -9.77
CA LEU A 120 -9.05 27.02 -10.56
C LEU A 120 -8.99 25.53 -10.22
N ARG A 121 -9.80 25.11 -9.27
CA ARG A 121 -9.97 23.70 -8.91
C ARG A 121 -10.99 23.08 -9.84
N CYS A 122 -10.56 22.16 -10.67
CA CYS A 122 -11.46 21.28 -11.39
C CYS A 122 -12.14 20.34 -10.38
N ASN A 123 -13.49 20.29 -10.38
CA ASN A 123 -14.21 19.27 -9.62
C ASN A 123 -13.80 17.89 -10.12
N LYS A 124 -13.47 17.00 -9.20
CA LYS A 124 -12.92 15.69 -9.52
C LYS A 124 -13.91 14.59 -9.17
N LEU A 125 -13.92 13.56 -10.00
CA LEU A 125 -14.50 12.28 -9.68
C LEU A 125 -13.36 11.37 -9.19
N ILE A 126 -13.46 10.88 -7.97
CA ILE A 126 -12.49 9.94 -7.39
C ILE A 126 -13.15 8.58 -7.35
N TYR A 127 -12.72 7.69 -8.26
CA TYR A 127 -13.22 6.32 -8.33
C TYR A 127 -12.25 5.40 -7.60
N ALA A 128 -12.74 4.74 -6.55
CA ALA A 128 -11.97 3.85 -5.72
C ALA A 128 -12.42 2.41 -5.87
N SER A 129 -11.49 1.49 -6.04
CA SER A 129 -11.74 0.05 -6.05
C SER A 129 -10.77 -0.70 -5.16
N ARG A 130 -11.12 -1.93 -4.78
CA ARG A 130 -10.32 -2.76 -3.88
C ARG A 130 -8.99 -3.16 -4.48
N THR A 131 -8.94 -3.50 -5.77
CA THR A 131 -7.77 -4.04 -6.45
C THR A 131 -7.37 -3.23 -7.68
N HIS A 132 -6.08 -3.27 -8.02
CA HIS A 132 -5.59 -2.65 -9.25
C HIS A 132 -6.14 -3.31 -10.52
N SER A 133 -6.44 -4.61 -10.49
CA SER A 133 -7.05 -5.32 -11.63
C SER A 133 -8.44 -4.79 -11.95
N GLN A 134 -9.25 -4.45 -10.93
CA GLN A 134 -10.56 -3.81 -11.14
C GLN A 134 -10.41 -2.41 -11.73
N LEU A 135 -9.43 -1.63 -11.27
CA LEU A 135 -9.12 -0.33 -11.88
C LEU A 135 -8.67 -0.46 -13.33
N GLU A 136 -7.85 -1.46 -13.67
CA GLU A 136 -7.46 -1.73 -15.06
C GLU A 136 -8.65 -2.17 -15.92
N GLN A 137 -9.59 -2.94 -15.37
CA GLN A 137 -10.83 -3.29 -16.04
C GLN A 137 -11.69 -2.06 -16.30
N PHE A 138 -11.86 -1.18 -15.30
CA PHE A 138 -12.55 0.08 -15.46
C PHE A 138 -11.93 0.95 -16.57
N VAL A 139 -10.59 1.04 -16.63
CA VAL A 139 -9.89 1.74 -17.71
C VAL A 139 -10.24 1.16 -19.08
N LYS A 140 -10.26 -0.16 -19.21
CA LYS A 140 -10.63 -0.85 -20.49
C LYS A 140 -12.07 -0.55 -20.90
N GLU A 141 -13.00 -0.56 -19.93
CA GLU A 141 -14.41 -0.22 -20.21
C GLU A 141 -14.58 1.26 -20.58
N LEU A 142 -13.91 2.16 -19.88
CA LEU A 142 -13.92 3.58 -20.20
C LEU A 142 -13.36 3.87 -21.61
N GLN A 143 -12.32 3.17 -22.03
CA GLN A 143 -11.73 3.29 -23.37
C GLN A 143 -12.69 2.91 -24.50
N LYS A 144 -13.69 2.06 -24.23
CA LYS A 144 -14.74 1.69 -25.20
C LYS A 144 -15.81 2.77 -25.36
N THR A 145 -15.88 3.72 -24.45
CA THR A 145 -16.87 4.79 -24.47
C THR A 145 -16.40 6.01 -25.30
N ASN A 146 -17.34 6.87 -25.65
CA ASN A 146 -17.03 8.15 -26.30
C ASN A 146 -16.55 9.23 -25.32
N PHE A 147 -16.58 8.96 -24.02
CA PHE A 147 -16.12 9.90 -23.00
C PHE A 147 -14.62 9.87 -22.90
N LYS A 148 -13.98 11.03 -23.00
CA LYS A 148 -12.51 11.16 -22.92
C LYS A 148 -12.11 12.16 -21.83
N PRO A 149 -12.39 11.88 -20.54
CA PRO A 149 -11.96 12.73 -19.45
C PRO A 149 -10.44 12.65 -19.27
N ARG A 150 -9.87 13.63 -18.60
CA ARG A 150 -8.46 13.56 -18.15
C ARG A 150 -8.37 12.58 -16.97
N VAL A 151 -7.94 11.34 -17.26
CA VAL A 151 -7.90 10.24 -16.31
C VAL A 151 -6.50 10.10 -15.72
N LEU A 152 -6.44 9.94 -14.42
CA LEU A 152 -5.20 9.64 -13.69
C LEU A 152 -5.38 8.41 -12.81
N THR A 153 -4.53 7.40 -12.99
CA THR A 153 -4.50 6.21 -12.12
C THR A 153 -3.36 6.35 -11.12
N LEU A 154 -3.70 6.29 -9.82
CA LEU A 154 -2.72 6.36 -8.74
C LEU A 154 -2.24 4.95 -8.32
N GLY A 155 -0.96 4.86 -7.97
CA GLY A 155 -0.35 3.63 -7.49
C GLY A 155 0.83 3.89 -6.55
N SER A 156 1.22 2.90 -5.77
CA SER A 156 2.40 3.02 -4.89
C SER A 156 3.69 3.17 -5.70
N ARG A 157 4.77 3.65 -5.05
CA ARG A 157 6.11 3.64 -5.66
C ARG A 157 6.53 2.23 -6.09
N GLN A 158 6.16 1.20 -5.33
CA GLN A 158 6.40 -0.20 -5.69
C GLN A 158 5.80 -0.58 -7.04
N MET A 159 4.63 -0.03 -7.38
CA MET A 159 3.93 -0.31 -8.64
C MET A 159 4.41 0.56 -9.80
N LEU A 160 4.73 1.83 -9.53
CA LEU A 160 5.01 2.85 -10.54
C LEU A 160 6.50 3.10 -10.78
N CYS A 161 7.40 2.62 -9.91
CA CYS A 161 8.84 2.85 -10.09
C CYS A 161 9.36 2.15 -11.35
N VAL A 162 10.15 2.88 -12.15
CA VAL A 162 10.79 2.39 -13.37
C VAL A 162 12.29 2.16 -13.21
N ASN A 163 12.88 2.62 -12.09
CA ASN A 163 14.29 2.38 -11.76
C ASN A 163 14.46 0.94 -11.26
N GLU A 164 15.23 0.13 -11.97
CA GLU A 164 15.40 -1.29 -11.69
C GLU A 164 16.13 -1.55 -10.37
N GLU A 165 17.19 -0.80 -10.06
CA GLU A 165 17.92 -0.90 -8.78
C GLU A 165 17.00 -0.68 -7.57
N VAL A 166 16.02 0.22 -7.70
CA VAL A 166 15.05 0.50 -6.65
C VAL A 166 13.98 -0.59 -6.59
N ARG A 167 13.55 -1.12 -7.72
CA ARG A 167 12.51 -2.18 -7.80
C ARG A 167 12.99 -3.52 -7.26
N GLU A 168 14.26 -3.86 -7.45
CA GLU A 168 14.86 -5.12 -6.97
C GLU A 168 14.81 -5.25 -5.44
N LEU A 169 14.64 -4.14 -4.71
CA LEU A 169 14.44 -4.19 -3.26
C LEU A 169 13.14 -4.89 -2.84
N GLY A 170 12.17 -5.05 -3.75
CA GLY A 170 10.95 -5.85 -3.59
C GLY A 170 9.95 -5.32 -2.57
N GLU A 171 10.37 -4.84 -1.41
CA GLU A 171 9.52 -4.36 -0.34
C GLU A 171 9.21 -2.86 -0.47
N GLY A 172 7.92 -2.48 -0.38
CA GLY A 172 7.47 -1.10 -0.61
C GLY A 172 8.11 -0.06 0.32
N LYS A 173 8.40 -0.41 1.58
CA LYS A 173 9.07 0.48 2.53
C LYS A 173 10.53 0.73 2.12
N LEU A 174 11.25 -0.29 1.68
CA LEU A 174 12.63 -0.18 1.18
C LEU A 174 12.70 0.66 -0.09
N ILE A 175 11.75 0.46 -1.01
CA ILE A 175 11.62 1.23 -2.24
C ILE A 175 11.39 2.72 -1.91
N ASN A 176 10.52 3.02 -0.94
CA ASN A 176 10.26 4.39 -0.51
C ASN A 176 11.51 5.05 0.08
N ASP A 177 12.24 4.35 0.94
CA ASP A 177 13.46 4.86 1.56
C ASP A 177 14.55 5.14 0.53
N LYS A 178 14.81 4.17 -0.37
CA LYS A 178 15.80 4.33 -1.42
C LYS A 178 15.46 5.45 -2.39
N CYS A 179 14.19 5.56 -2.77
CA CYS A 179 13.70 6.65 -3.61
C CYS A 179 13.93 8.02 -2.94
N ASN A 180 13.59 8.15 -1.65
CA ASN A 180 13.80 9.39 -0.89
C ASN A 180 15.29 9.72 -0.71
N GLU A 181 16.15 8.71 -0.52
CA GLU A 181 17.60 8.86 -0.45
C GLU A 181 18.18 9.43 -1.74
N LEU A 182 17.80 8.85 -2.88
CA LEU A 182 18.23 9.33 -4.20
C LEU A 182 17.79 10.77 -4.49
N LEU A 183 16.63 11.18 -4.00
CA LEU A 183 16.14 12.56 -4.17
C LEU A 183 16.84 13.56 -3.25
N SER A 184 17.13 13.19 -2.00
CA SER A 184 17.82 14.05 -1.04
C SER A 184 19.29 14.28 -1.40
N SER A 185 19.93 13.34 -2.08
CA SER A 185 21.30 13.48 -2.58
C SER A 185 21.41 14.43 -3.79
N SER A 186 20.33 14.67 -4.52
CA SER A 186 20.30 15.62 -5.65
C SER A 186 20.34 17.09 -5.22
N GLY A 187 19.95 17.40 -3.97
CA GLY A 187 19.89 18.78 -3.44
C GLY A 187 21.16 19.28 -2.77
N LYS A 188 22.14 18.44 -2.50
CA LYS A 188 23.39 18.82 -1.83
C LYS A 188 24.52 19.13 -2.79
N ASN A 189 24.30 20.03 -3.73
CA ASN A 189 25.39 20.82 -4.31
C ASN A 189 25.70 21.97 -3.36
N THR A 190 26.36 21.66 -2.25
CA THR A 190 26.84 22.66 -1.31
C THR A 190 28.03 23.39 -1.85
N GLU A 191 28.00 24.70 -1.66
CA GLU A 191 29.04 25.67 -1.81
C GLU A 191 30.22 25.42 -0.83
N ASP A 192 30.93 24.31 -0.97
CA ASP A 192 32.23 24.15 -0.31
C ASP A 192 33.17 23.38 -1.25
N GLY A 193 33.93 24.17 -1.98
CA GLY A 193 34.93 23.75 -2.95
C GLY A 193 36.18 23.18 -2.32
N LYS A 194 36.12 22.01 -1.66
CA LYS A 194 37.33 21.21 -1.37
C LYS A 194 36.97 19.74 -1.36
N ARG A 195 37.11 19.11 -2.53
CA ARG A 195 37.17 17.64 -2.66
C ARG A 195 38.64 17.21 -2.79
N PRO A 196 39.12 16.27 -1.97
CA PRO A 196 40.33 15.54 -2.28
C PRO A 196 39.98 14.53 -3.41
N LYS A 197 40.73 14.59 -4.51
CA LYS A 197 40.73 13.57 -5.54
C LYS A 197 41.32 12.29 -4.93
N LEU A 198 40.51 11.24 -4.75
CA LEU A 198 40.99 9.87 -4.63
C LEU A 198 40.43 9.10 -5.83
N GLU A 199 41.33 8.63 -6.67
CA GLU A 199 41.07 7.76 -7.78
C GLU A 199 40.66 6.39 -7.23
N CYS A 200 39.37 6.05 -7.31
CA CYS A 200 38.88 4.70 -7.31
C CYS A 200 37.99 4.54 -8.53
N GLU A 201 38.39 3.63 -9.39
CA GLU A 201 37.66 3.20 -10.59
C GLU A 201 36.36 2.48 -10.17
N VAL A 202 35.31 3.23 -9.86
CA VAL A 202 33.93 2.79 -9.82
C VAL A 202 33.14 3.84 -10.60
N PRO A 203 32.24 3.45 -11.53
CA PRO A 203 31.54 4.42 -12.35
C PRO A 203 30.76 5.37 -11.44
N LYS A 204 31.07 6.68 -11.51
CA LYS A 204 30.38 7.77 -10.82
C LYS A 204 28.93 7.80 -11.31
N SER A 205 28.04 7.02 -10.68
CA SER A 205 26.61 7.20 -10.82
C SER A 205 26.29 8.58 -10.28
N GLY A 206 25.78 9.47 -11.15
CA GLY A 206 25.42 10.84 -10.80
C GLY A 206 24.47 10.85 -9.62
N CYS A 207 24.66 11.80 -8.69
CA CYS A 207 23.79 12.00 -7.55
C CYS A 207 22.33 12.17 -8.00
N GLY A 208 21.46 11.22 -7.64
CA GLY A 208 20.03 11.30 -7.88
C GLY A 208 19.47 10.18 -8.77
N CYS A 209 18.14 10.08 -8.76
CA CYS A 209 17.43 9.14 -9.65
C CYS A 209 17.40 9.71 -11.08
N SER A 210 17.88 8.93 -12.07
CA SER A 210 17.93 9.34 -13.49
C SER A 210 16.54 9.66 -14.06
N TYR A 211 15.48 9.04 -13.53
CA TYR A 211 14.09 9.23 -13.96
C TYR A 211 13.38 10.40 -13.24
N ALA A 212 13.98 11.00 -12.21
CA ALA A 212 13.35 12.06 -11.42
C ALA A 212 13.84 13.48 -11.81
N LYS A 213 14.12 13.70 -13.08
CA LYS A 213 14.47 15.02 -13.62
C LYS A 213 13.21 15.85 -13.84
N GLY A 214 13.23 17.15 -13.50
CA GLY A 214 12.06 18.03 -13.57
C GLY A 214 11.38 18.04 -14.92
N ASP A 215 12.16 18.30 -16.00
CA ASP A 215 11.65 18.37 -17.37
C ASP A 215 11.00 17.05 -17.82
N ALA A 216 11.64 15.91 -17.53
CA ALA A 216 11.10 14.58 -17.86
C ALA A 216 9.82 14.23 -17.07
N ILE A 217 9.68 14.73 -15.83
CA ILE A 217 8.46 14.58 -15.04
C ILE A 217 7.32 15.39 -15.64
N GLU A 218 7.59 16.61 -16.11
CA GLU A 218 6.57 17.48 -16.70
C GLU A 218 6.10 16.92 -18.07
N GLU A 219 7.03 16.57 -18.96
CA GLU A 219 6.69 15.92 -20.24
C GLU A 219 5.88 14.63 -20.04
N LEU A 220 6.27 13.82 -19.04
CA LEU A 220 5.52 12.60 -18.72
C LEU A 220 4.16 12.90 -18.13
N SER A 221 4.03 13.95 -17.30
CA SER A 221 2.74 14.41 -16.75
C SER A 221 1.77 14.80 -17.87
N ASP A 222 2.25 15.52 -18.86
CA ASP A 222 1.47 15.92 -20.02
C ASP A 222 1.04 14.72 -20.87
N ALA A 223 1.98 13.81 -21.09
CA ALA A 223 1.67 12.55 -21.77
C ALA A 223 0.68 11.67 -21.00
N ILE A 224 0.69 11.68 -19.65
CA ILE A 224 -0.29 10.96 -18.81
C ILE A 224 -1.70 11.55 -19.01
N LEU A 225 -1.81 12.87 -19.02
CA LEU A 225 -3.09 13.56 -19.27
C LEU A 225 -3.51 13.52 -20.74
N ALA A 226 -2.66 12.93 -21.61
CA ALA A 226 -2.85 12.88 -23.05
C ALA A 226 -3.10 14.28 -23.66
N VAL A 227 -2.14 15.17 -23.41
CA VAL A 227 -2.06 16.46 -24.09
C VAL A 227 -1.32 16.22 -25.42
N ASP A 228 -1.87 16.67 -26.52
CA ASP A 228 -1.24 16.61 -27.84
C ASP A 228 -0.19 17.73 -28.03
N GLU A 229 0.49 17.75 -29.19
CA GLU A 229 1.50 18.76 -29.52
C GLU A 229 0.93 20.19 -29.58
N ASP A 230 -0.38 20.32 -29.87
CA ASP A 230 -1.10 21.58 -29.86
C ASP A 230 -1.67 21.96 -28.48
N GLU A 231 -1.20 21.31 -27.41
CA GLU A 231 -1.63 21.49 -26.01
C GLU A 231 -3.11 21.16 -25.74
N LYS A 232 -3.75 20.40 -26.63
CA LYS A 232 -5.13 19.93 -26.47
C LYS A 232 -5.18 18.63 -25.67
N PHE A 233 -6.19 18.52 -24.82
CA PHE A 233 -6.43 17.28 -24.07
C PHE A 233 -7.19 16.27 -24.94
N VAL A 234 -6.50 15.21 -25.37
CA VAL A 234 -7.11 14.16 -26.19
C VAL A 234 -7.87 13.13 -25.33
N GLY A 235 -7.57 13.06 -24.05
CA GLY A 235 -8.19 12.16 -23.08
C GLY A 235 -7.91 10.68 -23.39
N GLN A 236 -6.91 10.09 -22.74
CA GLN A 236 -6.63 8.66 -22.83
C GLN A 236 -6.47 8.06 -21.42
N ALA A 237 -7.42 7.23 -21.03
CA ALA A 237 -7.31 6.50 -19.78
C ALA A 237 -6.18 5.47 -19.86
N ARG A 238 -5.31 5.43 -18.83
CA ARG A 238 -4.20 4.47 -18.74
C ARG A 238 -4.18 3.77 -17.39
N GLY A 239 -4.02 2.45 -17.41
CA GLY A 239 -3.76 1.63 -16.22
C GLY A 239 -2.28 1.71 -15.77
N ILE A 240 -1.97 1.13 -14.62
CA ILE A 240 -0.63 1.13 -14.02
C ILE A 240 0.43 0.57 -14.98
N SER A 241 0.14 -0.54 -15.63
CA SER A 241 1.06 -1.21 -16.57
C SER A 241 1.43 -0.29 -17.75
N GLN A 242 0.46 0.46 -18.26
CA GLN A 242 0.65 1.42 -19.35
C GLN A 242 1.43 2.66 -18.88
N LEU A 243 1.20 3.13 -17.64
CA LEU A 243 1.96 4.24 -17.05
C LEU A 243 3.44 3.88 -16.86
N VAL A 244 3.74 2.67 -16.39
CA VAL A 244 5.12 2.18 -16.25
C VAL A 244 5.80 2.09 -17.63
N LYS A 245 5.11 1.56 -18.63
CA LYS A 245 5.63 1.50 -20.01
C LYS A 245 5.94 2.89 -20.57
N LEU A 246 5.02 3.84 -20.38
CA LEU A 246 5.19 5.22 -20.81
C LEU A 246 6.37 5.90 -20.08
N GLY A 247 6.52 5.68 -18.77
CA GLY A 247 7.64 6.20 -17.99
C GLY A 247 9.00 5.68 -18.47
N ARG A 248 9.08 4.41 -18.85
CA ARG A 248 10.31 3.85 -19.46
C ARG A 248 10.61 4.49 -20.84
N GLN A 249 9.58 4.65 -21.67
CA GLN A 249 9.72 5.25 -23.01
C GLN A 249 10.15 6.73 -22.96
N ARG A 250 9.62 7.49 -22.00
CA ARG A 250 9.89 8.93 -21.82
C ARG A 250 11.01 9.22 -20.83
N HIS A 251 11.68 8.19 -20.29
CA HIS A 251 12.73 8.32 -19.26
C HIS A 251 12.32 9.19 -18.07
N GLY A 252 11.02 9.19 -17.69
CA GLY A 252 10.46 9.96 -16.60
C GLY A 252 9.86 9.07 -15.51
N CYS A 253 9.79 9.57 -14.26
CA CYS A 253 9.22 8.83 -13.14
C CYS A 253 7.69 8.91 -13.14
N PRO A 254 6.94 7.80 -13.36
CA PRO A 254 5.49 7.82 -13.37
C PRO A 254 4.86 8.24 -12.04
N TYR A 255 5.50 7.92 -10.91
CA TYR A 255 5.00 8.29 -9.58
C TYR A 255 4.97 9.82 -9.39
N TYR A 256 6.06 10.53 -9.73
CA TYR A 256 6.12 11.99 -9.58
C TYR A 256 5.34 12.70 -10.69
N ALA A 257 5.37 12.17 -11.92
CA ALA A 257 4.54 12.69 -13.01
C ALA A 257 3.04 12.60 -12.69
N SER A 258 2.59 11.50 -12.06
CA SER A 258 1.20 11.37 -11.58
C SER A 258 0.87 12.40 -10.49
N LYS A 259 1.81 12.74 -9.60
CA LYS A 259 1.60 13.82 -8.61
C LYS A 259 1.43 15.18 -9.27
N THR A 260 2.24 15.48 -10.29
CA THR A 260 2.13 16.73 -11.07
C THR A 260 0.81 16.78 -11.84
N ALA A 261 0.39 15.66 -12.45
CA ALA A 261 -0.84 15.54 -13.21
C ALA A 261 -2.12 15.66 -12.35
N LEU A 262 -2.03 15.43 -11.04
CA LEU A 262 -3.18 15.34 -10.14
C LEU A 262 -4.04 16.62 -10.16
N GLY A 263 -3.41 17.78 -10.23
CA GLY A 263 -4.10 19.07 -10.25
C GLY A 263 -5.08 19.21 -11.43
N LEU A 264 -4.69 18.74 -12.60
CA LEU A 264 -5.40 18.89 -13.86
C LEU A 264 -6.31 17.71 -14.22
N SER A 265 -6.25 16.59 -13.48
CA SER A 265 -7.10 15.42 -13.73
C SER A 265 -8.55 15.67 -13.34
N GLN A 266 -9.49 15.10 -14.11
CA GLN A 266 -10.95 15.13 -13.86
C GLN A 266 -11.44 13.85 -13.19
N LEU A 267 -10.89 12.70 -13.60
CA LEU A 267 -11.20 11.39 -13.06
C LEU A 267 -9.93 10.77 -12.48
N ILE A 268 -9.96 10.49 -11.19
CA ILE A 268 -8.85 9.89 -10.46
C ILE A 268 -9.23 8.46 -10.08
N LEU A 269 -8.45 7.49 -10.53
CA LEU A 269 -8.62 6.08 -10.21
C LEU A 269 -7.67 5.72 -9.08
N VAL A 270 -8.20 5.25 -7.95
CA VAL A 270 -7.41 4.98 -6.74
C VAL A 270 -7.71 3.60 -6.15
N PRO A 271 -6.72 2.86 -5.65
CA PRO A 271 -7.01 1.71 -4.79
C PRO A 271 -7.49 2.20 -3.41
N TYR A 272 -8.28 1.38 -2.72
CA TYR A 272 -8.82 1.65 -1.39
C TYR A 272 -7.75 2.14 -0.41
N ASN A 273 -6.56 1.54 -0.41
CA ASN A 273 -5.48 1.90 0.49
C ASN A 273 -5.04 3.37 0.36
N ILE A 274 -5.11 3.95 -0.84
CA ILE A 274 -4.77 5.37 -1.04
C ILE A 274 -5.92 6.26 -0.53
N LEU A 275 -7.17 5.89 -0.79
CA LEU A 275 -8.33 6.67 -0.37
C LEU A 275 -8.56 6.61 1.15
N LEU A 276 -8.52 5.41 1.74
CA LEU A 276 -8.97 5.19 3.12
C LEU A 276 -7.90 5.57 4.17
N HIS A 277 -6.61 5.54 3.81
CA HIS A 277 -5.54 5.87 4.74
C HIS A 277 -5.15 7.35 4.67
N LYS A 278 -5.46 8.12 5.73
CA LYS A 278 -5.29 9.59 5.79
C LYS A 278 -3.88 10.06 5.39
N ARG A 279 -2.83 9.45 5.97
CA ARG A 279 -1.43 9.81 5.65
C ARG A 279 -1.08 9.56 4.19
N THR A 280 -1.63 8.51 3.59
CA THR A 280 -1.39 8.20 2.18
C THR A 280 -2.07 9.23 1.28
N ARG A 281 -3.31 9.68 1.62
CA ARG A 281 -3.96 10.79 0.92
C ARG A 281 -3.11 12.06 0.99
N GLN A 282 -2.65 12.42 2.19
CA GLN A 282 -1.78 13.58 2.39
C GLN A 282 -0.47 13.49 1.61
N ALA A 283 0.18 12.31 1.61
CA ALA A 283 1.40 12.08 0.84
C ALA A 283 1.19 12.21 -0.67
N TRP A 284 -0.02 11.97 -1.17
CA TRP A 284 -0.42 12.19 -2.55
C TRP A 284 -0.90 13.62 -2.83
N ASN A 285 -1.15 14.44 -1.81
CA ASN A 285 -1.88 15.71 -1.91
C ASN A 285 -3.28 15.53 -2.52
N LEU A 286 -3.94 14.40 -2.20
CA LEU A 286 -5.29 14.10 -2.69
C LEU A 286 -6.31 14.81 -1.80
N ASP A 287 -6.78 15.95 -2.27
CA ASP A 287 -7.85 16.73 -1.63
C ASP A 287 -9.22 16.12 -1.96
N LEU A 288 -10.02 15.86 -0.95
CA LEU A 288 -11.39 15.35 -1.09
C LEU A 288 -12.45 16.46 -1.12
N SER A 289 -12.06 17.66 -0.74
CA SER A 289 -12.97 18.80 -0.55
C SER A 289 -13.70 19.16 -1.84
N GLY A 290 -15.02 19.17 -1.80
CA GLY A 290 -15.86 19.49 -2.95
C GLY A 290 -15.90 18.46 -4.07
N ASN A 291 -15.20 17.32 -3.92
CA ASN A 291 -15.12 16.26 -4.93
C ASN A 291 -16.17 15.15 -4.68
N VAL A 292 -16.51 14.44 -5.75
CA VAL A 292 -17.39 13.26 -5.69
C VAL A 292 -16.53 12.01 -5.59
N ILE A 293 -16.82 11.17 -4.59
CA ILE A 293 -16.13 9.91 -4.38
C ILE A 293 -17.06 8.76 -4.74
N ILE A 294 -16.58 7.85 -5.57
CA ILE A 294 -17.27 6.63 -5.97
C ILE A 294 -16.45 5.45 -5.45
N VAL A 295 -17.07 4.61 -4.63
CA VAL A 295 -16.44 3.40 -4.07
C VAL A 295 -17.12 2.19 -4.69
N ASP A 296 -16.38 1.46 -5.49
CA ASP A 296 -16.84 0.24 -6.13
C ASP A 296 -16.61 -0.98 -5.24
N GLU A 297 -17.49 -1.99 -5.36
CA GLU A 297 -17.49 -3.19 -4.49
C GLU A 297 -17.53 -2.83 -3.00
N ALA A 298 -18.36 -1.86 -2.65
CA ALA A 298 -18.38 -1.23 -1.34
C ALA A 298 -18.85 -2.16 -0.21
N HIS A 299 -19.33 -3.38 -0.51
CA HIS A 299 -19.60 -4.41 0.48
C HIS A 299 -18.33 -4.79 1.28
N ASN A 300 -17.14 -4.60 0.68
CA ASN A 300 -15.85 -4.82 1.35
C ASN A 300 -15.29 -3.61 2.10
N LEU A 301 -15.96 -2.44 2.04
CA LEU A 301 -15.42 -1.17 2.52
C LEU A 301 -15.03 -1.22 4.00
N LEU A 302 -15.93 -1.65 4.88
CA LEU A 302 -15.66 -1.70 6.33
C LEU A 302 -14.60 -2.74 6.68
N GLN A 303 -14.61 -3.89 6.00
CA GLN A 303 -13.60 -4.93 6.22
C GLN A 303 -12.21 -4.47 5.77
N THR A 304 -12.12 -3.84 4.62
CA THR A 304 -10.85 -3.28 4.12
C THR A 304 -10.35 -2.17 5.03
N LEU A 305 -11.24 -1.30 5.50
CA LEU A 305 -10.90 -0.24 6.44
C LEU A 305 -10.37 -0.82 7.76
N ALA A 306 -11.00 -1.88 8.29
CA ALA A 306 -10.48 -2.59 9.46
C ALA A 306 -9.07 -3.15 9.20
N SER A 307 -8.85 -3.80 8.05
CA SER A 307 -7.55 -4.39 7.71
C SER A 307 -6.44 -3.36 7.52
N ILE A 308 -6.73 -2.18 6.97
CA ILE A 308 -5.77 -1.07 6.80
C ILE A 308 -5.26 -0.58 8.16
N HIS A 309 -6.13 -0.58 9.18
CA HIS A 309 -5.79 -0.13 10.54
C HIS A 309 -5.36 -1.26 11.46
N THR A 310 -5.27 -2.49 10.97
CA THR A 310 -4.73 -3.63 11.72
C THR A 310 -3.21 -3.65 11.56
N VAL A 311 -2.50 -3.68 12.69
CA VAL A 311 -1.04 -3.77 12.71
C VAL A 311 -0.64 -4.97 13.56
N GLU A 312 0.30 -5.77 13.05
CA GLU A 312 0.80 -6.97 13.74
C GLU A 312 2.29 -6.81 14.07
N LEU A 313 2.67 -7.34 15.23
CA LEU A 313 4.05 -7.33 15.69
C LEU A 313 4.36 -8.65 16.40
N SER A 314 5.31 -9.43 15.87
CA SER A 314 5.66 -10.73 16.41
C SER A 314 6.74 -10.64 17.48
N ASN A 315 6.83 -11.68 18.32
CA ASN A 315 7.85 -11.77 19.35
C ASN A 315 9.28 -11.75 18.79
N ASN A 316 9.50 -12.44 17.66
CA ASN A 316 10.79 -12.41 16.96
C ASN A 316 11.12 -11.01 16.41
N GLN A 317 10.12 -10.28 15.93
CA GLN A 317 10.33 -8.92 15.44
C GLN A 317 10.69 -7.96 16.58
N LEU A 318 10.07 -8.11 17.75
CA LEU A 318 10.40 -7.34 18.94
C LEU A 318 11.83 -7.64 19.43
N ASP A 319 12.22 -8.90 19.47
CA ASP A 319 13.59 -9.32 19.83
C ASP A 319 14.63 -8.66 18.91
N VAL A 320 14.42 -8.73 17.60
CA VAL A 320 15.29 -8.06 16.61
C VAL A 320 15.32 -6.54 16.80
N CYS A 321 14.21 -5.91 17.14
CA CYS A 321 14.17 -4.47 17.44
C CYS A 321 15.01 -4.15 18.69
N CYS A 322 14.86 -4.92 19.76
CA CYS A 322 15.62 -4.73 21.01
C CYS A 322 17.12 -4.88 20.79
N GLN A 323 17.54 -5.95 20.09
CA GLN A 323 18.95 -6.17 19.76
C GLN A 323 19.52 -5.04 18.90
N CYS A 324 18.81 -4.62 17.86
CA CYS A 324 19.24 -3.56 16.97
C CYS A 324 19.38 -2.19 17.68
N LEU A 325 18.47 -1.88 18.60
CA LEU A 325 18.52 -0.65 19.40
C LEU A 325 19.67 -0.70 20.42
N SER A 326 19.91 -1.86 21.05
CA SER A 326 21.04 -2.05 21.99
C SER A 326 22.38 -1.93 21.28
N ASP A 327 22.58 -2.64 20.16
CA ASP A 327 23.79 -2.56 19.34
C ASP A 327 24.07 -1.12 18.87
N TYR A 328 23.03 -0.38 18.51
CA TYR A 328 23.13 1.01 18.06
C TYR A 328 23.56 1.94 19.21
N MET A 329 22.95 1.78 20.38
CA MET A 329 23.31 2.57 21.57
C MET A 329 24.75 2.29 22.02
N GLU A 330 25.17 1.03 22.02
CA GLU A 330 26.53 0.62 22.38
C GLU A 330 27.56 1.18 21.40
N HIS A 331 27.31 1.05 20.09
CA HIS A 331 28.22 1.53 19.04
C HIS A 331 28.41 3.06 19.04
N PHE A 332 27.34 3.80 19.36
CA PHE A 332 27.35 5.26 19.34
C PHE A 332 27.29 5.90 20.73
N GLN A 333 27.62 5.17 21.82
CA GLN A 333 27.47 5.60 23.18
C GLN A 333 28.07 6.98 23.45
N ASP A 334 29.31 7.23 22.96
CA ASP A 334 30.05 8.48 23.19
C ASP A 334 29.70 9.60 22.19
N ARG A 335 28.85 9.32 21.21
CA ARG A 335 28.55 10.23 20.09
C ARG A 335 27.08 10.66 20.05
N LEU A 336 26.20 9.97 20.78
CA LEU A 336 24.79 10.31 20.88
C LEU A 336 24.60 11.45 21.89
N SER A 337 23.86 12.50 21.51
CA SER A 337 23.43 13.50 22.48
C SER A 337 22.52 12.88 23.54
N PHE A 338 22.49 13.49 24.72
CA PHE A 338 21.66 13.03 25.84
C PHE A 338 20.18 12.90 25.44
N ARG A 339 19.67 13.83 24.63
CA ARG A 339 18.29 13.85 24.13
C ARG A 339 18.00 12.65 23.24
N ASN A 340 18.87 12.40 22.26
CA ASN A 340 18.76 11.26 21.35
C ASN A 340 18.89 9.93 22.09
N LEU A 341 19.88 9.81 22.98
CA LEU A 341 20.07 8.61 23.79
C LEU A 341 18.83 8.31 24.65
N ARG A 342 18.22 9.33 25.26
CA ARG A 342 16.98 9.18 26.04
C ARG A 342 15.83 8.64 25.19
N ASN A 343 15.61 9.21 24.01
CA ASN A 343 14.51 8.77 23.12
C ASN A 343 14.73 7.34 22.61
N VAL A 344 15.98 6.98 22.26
CA VAL A 344 16.32 5.59 21.84
C VAL A 344 16.14 4.62 23.01
N LYS A 345 16.52 5.00 24.25
CA LYS A 345 16.27 4.20 25.46
C LYS A 345 14.78 4.01 25.73
N GLN A 346 13.96 5.05 25.55
CA GLN A 346 12.51 4.94 25.70
C GLN A 346 11.91 3.97 24.66
N LEU A 347 12.38 4.05 23.41
CA LEU A 347 11.94 3.11 22.37
C LEU A 347 12.34 1.67 22.69
N HIS A 348 13.58 1.47 23.17
CA HIS A 348 14.06 0.17 23.60
C HIS A 348 13.24 -0.37 24.79
N CYS A 349 12.99 0.45 25.81
CA CYS A 349 12.18 0.08 26.97
C CYS A 349 10.78 -0.39 26.54
N LEU A 350 10.11 0.37 25.65
CA LEU A 350 8.79 0.01 25.14
C LEU A 350 8.80 -1.32 24.37
N ALA A 351 9.78 -1.50 23.46
CA ALA A 351 9.92 -2.74 22.69
C ALA A 351 10.19 -3.95 23.60
N TYR A 352 11.06 -3.76 24.58
CA TYR A 352 11.43 -4.81 25.55
C TYR A 352 10.26 -5.18 26.47
N SER A 353 9.47 -4.20 26.97
CA SER A 353 8.26 -4.48 27.76
C SER A 353 7.24 -5.30 26.97
N MET A 354 7.01 -4.98 25.70
CA MET A 354 6.14 -5.78 24.83
C MET A 354 6.71 -7.20 24.58
N TYR A 355 8.01 -7.32 24.39
CA TYR A 355 8.68 -8.62 24.24
C TYR A 355 8.52 -9.49 25.49
N GLN A 356 8.76 -8.92 26.68
CA GLN A 356 8.59 -9.62 27.97
C GLN A 356 7.13 -10.03 28.19
N PHE A 357 6.19 -9.14 27.87
CA PHE A 357 4.75 -9.43 27.97
C PHE A 357 4.36 -10.63 27.12
N LEU A 358 4.79 -10.71 25.85
CA LEU A 358 4.53 -11.88 24.98
C LEU A 358 5.23 -13.14 25.51
N GLY A 359 6.45 -13.01 26.04
CA GLY A 359 7.21 -14.12 26.61
C GLY A 359 6.58 -14.69 27.87
N SER A 360 5.99 -13.87 28.75
CA SER A 360 5.28 -14.33 29.96
C SER A 360 4.06 -15.16 29.62
N ILE A 361 3.28 -14.68 28.64
CA ILE A 361 2.04 -15.33 28.18
C ILE A 361 2.34 -16.69 27.50
N SER A 362 3.47 -16.80 26.80
CA SER A 362 3.86 -18.08 26.16
C SER A 362 4.17 -19.19 27.14
N ARG A 363 4.48 -18.86 28.40
CA ARG A 363 4.81 -19.83 29.48
C ARG A 363 3.58 -20.34 30.21
N GLU A 364 2.45 -19.68 30.12
CA GLU A 364 1.20 -20.11 30.76
C GLU A 364 0.60 -21.33 30.04
N LYS A 365 0.73 -22.50 30.67
CA LYS A 365 0.13 -23.76 30.21
C LYS A 365 -1.39 -23.71 30.47
N GLY A 366 -2.21 -23.72 29.42
CA GLY A 366 -3.65 -23.97 29.56
C GLY A 366 -4.62 -22.97 28.91
N SER A 367 -4.14 -21.94 28.26
CA SER A 367 -5.00 -21.00 27.54
C SER A 367 -5.32 -21.50 26.11
N SER A 368 -6.57 -21.31 25.70
CA SER A 368 -7.05 -21.69 24.36
C SER A 368 -6.17 -21.18 23.25
N THR A 369 -6.00 -21.97 22.18
CA THR A 369 -5.24 -21.63 20.97
C THR A 369 -5.83 -20.45 20.19
N ASP A 370 -7.03 -20.01 20.54
CA ASP A 370 -7.85 -19.06 19.80
C ASP A 370 -7.65 -17.58 20.21
N GLY A 371 -6.45 -17.19 20.60
CA GLY A 371 -6.11 -15.80 20.88
C GLY A 371 -6.88 -15.15 22.06
N THR A 372 -6.26 -14.25 22.78
CA THR A 372 -6.88 -13.48 23.86
C THR A 372 -7.06 -12.03 23.40
N VAL A 373 -8.25 -11.46 23.59
CA VAL A 373 -8.52 -10.05 23.28
C VAL A 373 -8.52 -9.24 24.59
N ILE A 374 -7.72 -8.18 24.62
CA ILE A 374 -7.62 -7.26 25.76
C ILE A 374 -7.89 -5.82 25.32
N ASN A 375 -8.44 -5.01 26.21
CA ASN A 375 -8.63 -3.59 25.95
C ASN A 375 -7.30 -2.82 26.11
N MET A 376 -7.27 -1.60 25.59
CA MET A 376 -6.07 -0.77 25.59
C MET A 376 -5.55 -0.46 27.00
N ALA A 377 -6.46 -0.16 27.96
CA ALA A 377 -6.07 0.15 29.34
C ALA A 377 -5.38 -1.05 30.02
N HIS A 378 -5.96 -2.25 29.83
CA HIS A 378 -5.35 -3.48 30.35
C HIS A 378 -3.98 -3.76 29.70
N PHE A 379 -3.86 -3.56 28.39
CA PHE A 379 -2.57 -3.72 27.68
C PHE A 379 -1.51 -2.78 28.24
N PHE A 380 -1.83 -1.48 28.39
CA PHE A 380 -0.87 -0.51 28.95
C PHE A 380 -0.47 -0.86 30.40
N ALA A 381 -1.40 -1.33 31.22
CA ALA A 381 -1.10 -1.76 32.57
C ALA A 381 -0.10 -2.94 32.63
N GLN A 382 -0.04 -3.78 31.59
CA GLN A 382 0.90 -4.90 31.49
C GLN A 382 2.32 -4.48 31.02
N LEU A 383 2.48 -3.27 30.50
CA LEU A 383 3.78 -2.78 30.00
C LEU A 383 4.71 -2.25 31.09
N GLY A 384 4.28 -2.24 32.38
CA GLY A 384 5.10 -1.79 33.50
C GLY A 384 5.57 -0.34 33.35
N ASP A 385 6.86 -0.08 33.49
CA ASP A 385 7.44 1.27 33.42
C ASP A 385 7.24 1.97 32.09
N ALA A 386 7.02 1.20 31.02
CA ALA A 386 6.78 1.76 29.68
C ALA A 386 5.43 2.50 29.55
N ILE A 387 4.52 2.38 30.53
CA ILE A 387 3.26 3.13 30.56
C ILE A 387 3.47 4.66 30.62
N ASN A 388 4.59 5.09 31.23
CA ASN A 388 4.92 6.50 31.40
C ASN A 388 5.56 7.14 30.17
N ILE A 389 5.76 6.40 29.07
CA ILE A 389 6.35 6.90 27.85
C ILE A 389 5.28 7.64 27.03
N ASP A 390 5.55 8.90 26.70
CA ASP A 390 4.72 9.67 25.77
C ASP A 390 4.90 9.13 24.34
N LEU A 391 3.95 8.31 23.90
CA LEU A 391 3.97 7.67 22.58
C LEU A 391 3.85 8.68 21.44
N CYS A 392 3.12 9.79 21.61
CA CYS A 392 2.95 10.81 20.59
C CYS A 392 4.29 11.53 20.34
N ARG A 393 4.98 11.87 21.42
CA ARG A 393 6.32 12.49 21.34
C ARG A 393 7.34 11.53 20.75
N LEU A 394 7.31 10.25 21.17
CA LEU A 394 8.19 9.22 20.63
C LEU A 394 7.95 8.99 19.14
N LEU A 395 6.69 8.99 18.69
CA LEU A 395 6.33 8.85 17.28
C LEU A 395 6.85 10.04 16.44
N SER A 396 6.63 11.27 16.92
CA SER A 396 7.17 12.48 16.26
C SER A 396 8.69 12.44 16.16
N TYR A 397 9.36 11.97 17.21
CA TYR A 397 10.80 11.76 17.19
C TYR A 397 11.24 10.73 16.13
N LEU A 398 10.57 9.59 16.02
CA LEU A 398 10.86 8.55 15.02
C LEU A 398 10.72 9.07 13.59
N GLU A 399 9.73 9.93 13.35
CA GLU A 399 9.47 10.52 12.04
C GLU A 399 10.54 11.55 11.67
N ASN A 400 10.84 12.50 12.56
CA ASN A 400 11.76 13.58 12.32
C ASN A 400 13.23 13.09 12.24
N SER A 401 13.63 12.20 13.13
CA SER A 401 15.02 11.69 13.18
C SER A 401 15.32 10.64 12.09
N GLN A 402 14.30 10.13 11.39
CA GLN A 402 14.41 9.01 10.44
C GLN A 402 15.14 7.78 11.03
N LEU A 403 15.01 7.58 12.35
CA LEU A 403 15.72 6.56 13.11
C LEU A 403 15.55 5.15 12.50
N CYS A 404 14.35 4.79 12.04
CA CYS A 404 14.11 3.48 11.42
C CYS A 404 15.03 3.23 10.21
N ARG A 405 15.26 4.26 9.38
CA ARG A 405 16.17 4.18 8.22
C ARG A 405 17.64 4.09 8.68
N LYS A 406 18.03 4.91 9.66
CA LYS A 406 19.40 4.92 10.20
C LYS A 406 19.76 3.58 10.83
N LEU A 407 18.86 2.99 11.63
CA LEU A 407 19.04 1.67 12.24
C LEU A 407 19.09 0.53 11.21
N ARG A 408 18.27 0.60 10.15
CA ARG A 408 18.36 -0.36 9.05
C ARG A 408 19.74 -0.30 8.39
N ASN A 409 20.21 0.89 8.03
CA ASN A 409 21.50 1.09 7.38
C ASN A 409 22.67 0.69 8.31
N PHE A 410 22.55 0.96 9.62
CA PHE A 410 23.49 0.51 10.65
C PHE A 410 23.58 -1.03 10.66
N ARG A 411 22.45 -1.73 10.71
CA ARG A 411 22.43 -3.19 10.72
C ARG A 411 23.03 -3.78 9.44
N LEU A 412 22.72 -3.25 8.28
CA LEU A 412 23.29 -3.70 7.01
C LEU A 412 24.81 -3.52 6.96
N ARG A 413 25.35 -2.49 7.61
CA ARG A 413 26.79 -2.18 7.61
C ARG A 413 27.57 -2.98 8.64
N TYR A 414 27.06 -3.13 9.87
CA TYR A 414 27.81 -3.68 11.00
C TYR A 414 27.42 -5.10 11.39
N ARG A 415 26.26 -5.59 10.98
CA ARG A 415 25.76 -6.94 11.28
C ARG A 415 25.15 -7.62 10.04
N PRO A 416 25.88 -7.71 8.91
CA PRO A 416 25.34 -8.27 7.67
C PRO A 416 24.97 -9.76 7.78
N GLN A 417 25.54 -10.50 8.76
CA GLN A 417 25.37 -11.96 8.90
C GLN A 417 24.38 -12.40 9.98
N VAL A 418 23.73 -11.49 10.70
CA VAL A 418 22.64 -11.87 11.61
C VAL A 418 21.32 -12.01 10.84
N THR A 419 21.37 -12.72 9.73
CA THR A 419 20.25 -13.55 9.32
C THR A 419 20.28 -14.71 10.31
N ILE A 420 19.41 -14.69 11.32
CA ILE A 420 19.19 -15.84 12.18
C ILE A 420 18.70 -16.94 11.23
N TYR A 421 19.66 -17.75 10.78
CA TYR A 421 19.39 -18.92 9.96
C TYR A 421 18.82 -19.98 10.89
N ASN A 422 17.60 -19.77 11.33
CA ASN A 422 16.79 -20.84 11.85
C ASN A 422 15.97 -21.35 10.66
N PRO A 423 16.30 -22.51 10.07
CA PRO A 423 15.63 -23.02 8.88
C PRO A 423 14.12 -23.25 9.08
N ASN A 424 13.65 -23.18 10.33
CA ASN A 424 12.26 -23.36 10.72
C ASN A 424 11.50 -22.03 10.99
N LEU A 425 12.18 -20.89 10.91
CA LEU A 425 11.57 -19.56 11.08
C LEU A 425 11.66 -18.82 9.76
N ALA A 426 10.53 -18.20 9.37
CA ALA A 426 10.50 -17.31 8.21
C ALA A 426 11.59 -16.24 8.35
N PRO A 427 12.28 -15.84 7.26
CA PRO A 427 13.33 -14.83 7.32
C PRO A 427 12.73 -13.56 7.96
N VAL A 428 13.33 -13.11 9.05
CA VAL A 428 12.92 -11.88 9.74
C VAL A 428 13.21 -10.74 8.77
N ASN A 429 12.18 -10.08 8.28
CA ASN A 429 12.31 -8.94 7.41
C ASN A 429 13.28 -7.91 8.00
N ILE A 430 14.09 -7.31 7.15
CA ILE A 430 15.10 -6.30 7.51
C ILE A 430 14.46 -5.03 8.13
N THR A 431 13.13 -4.97 8.20
CA THR A 431 12.34 -3.77 8.57
C THR A 431 11.43 -3.89 9.79
N PRO A 432 11.73 -4.69 10.85
CA PRO A 432 10.80 -4.79 12.00
C PRO A 432 10.62 -3.46 12.75
N LEU A 433 11.58 -2.54 12.66
CA LEU A 433 11.47 -1.21 13.24
C LEU A 433 10.37 -0.34 12.61
N TYR A 434 10.08 -0.51 11.33
CA TYR A 434 8.93 0.15 10.70
C TYR A 434 7.61 -0.43 11.19
N GLN A 435 7.56 -1.72 11.46
CA GLN A 435 6.37 -2.37 12.04
C GLN A 435 6.18 -1.93 13.50
N LEU A 436 7.25 -1.80 14.28
CA LEU A 436 7.22 -1.24 15.62
C LEU A 436 6.70 0.20 15.61
N ARG A 437 7.18 1.06 14.70
CA ARG A 437 6.66 2.43 14.52
C ARG A 437 5.18 2.43 14.19
N ASP A 438 4.75 1.62 13.21
CA ASP A 438 3.35 1.54 12.80
C ASP A 438 2.46 1.02 13.96
N PHE A 439 3.00 0.13 14.81
CA PHE A 439 2.31 -0.35 16.01
C PHE A 439 2.21 0.74 17.08
N ILE A 440 3.28 1.51 17.31
CA ILE A 440 3.24 2.68 18.21
C ILE A 440 2.22 3.70 17.72
N GLU A 441 2.16 3.96 16.41
CA GLU A 441 1.15 4.83 15.81
C GLU A 441 -0.27 4.31 16.07
N ALA A 442 -0.50 3.01 15.91
CA ALA A 442 -1.78 2.38 16.21
C ALA A 442 -2.16 2.54 17.70
N LEU A 443 -1.18 2.41 18.62
CA LEU A 443 -1.39 2.61 20.07
C LEU A 443 -1.76 4.06 20.42
N THR A 444 -1.37 5.06 19.61
CA THR A 444 -1.80 6.46 19.84
C THR A 444 -3.25 6.73 19.45
N SER A 445 -3.94 5.75 18.87
CA SER A 445 -5.36 5.88 18.52
C SER A 445 -6.22 6.06 19.77
N ARG A 446 -7.03 7.13 19.80
CA ARG A 446 -7.96 7.43 20.91
C ARG A 446 -9.30 6.70 20.79
N SER A 447 -9.41 5.69 19.93
CA SER A 447 -10.66 4.96 19.74
C SER A 447 -10.95 4.03 20.93
N GLU A 448 -12.12 4.15 21.52
CA GLU A 448 -12.60 3.24 22.55
C GLU A 448 -12.80 1.81 22.05
N ASP A 449 -12.97 1.66 20.73
CA ASP A 449 -13.12 0.38 20.03
C ASP A 449 -11.80 -0.29 19.69
N ALA A 450 -10.66 0.27 20.11
CA ALA A 450 -9.35 -0.33 19.91
C ALA A 450 -9.12 -1.52 20.84
N ARG A 451 -8.58 -2.61 20.32
CA ARG A 451 -8.25 -3.83 21.09
C ARG A 451 -6.89 -4.36 20.66
N ILE A 452 -6.25 -5.06 21.59
CA ILE A 452 -5.06 -5.87 21.30
C ILE A 452 -5.46 -7.34 21.35
N VAL A 453 -5.18 -8.03 20.27
CA VAL A 453 -5.35 -9.48 20.16
C VAL A 453 -3.97 -10.12 20.31
N ILE A 454 -3.88 -11.06 21.24
CA ILE A 454 -2.70 -11.87 21.45
C ILE A 454 -2.91 -13.16 20.66
N ASP A 455 -2.25 -13.28 19.52
CA ASP A 455 -2.34 -14.45 18.65
C ASP A 455 -1.28 -15.48 19.04
N ARG A 456 -1.72 -16.69 19.40
CA ARG A 456 -0.88 -17.83 19.79
C ARG A 456 -0.96 -18.98 18.80
N THR A 457 -1.48 -18.79 17.63
CA THR A 457 -1.54 -19.85 16.60
C THR A 457 -0.18 -20.43 16.29
N ASN A 458 0.87 -19.61 16.42
CA ASN A 458 2.26 -20.07 16.43
C ASN A 458 2.87 -19.87 17.82
N ILE A 459 2.91 -20.94 18.60
CA ILE A 459 3.44 -20.93 19.98
C ILE A 459 4.92 -20.48 20.04
N ARG A 460 5.71 -20.72 18.98
CA ARG A 460 7.12 -20.32 18.90
C ARG A 460 7.33 -18.84 18.58
N ASP A 461 6.34 -18.19 17.98
CA ASP A 461 6.38 -16.78 17.60
C ASP A 461 5.00 -16.13 17.79
N PRO A 462 4.55 -15.92 19.04
CA PRO A 462 3.30 -15.28 19.34
C PRO A 462 3.32 -13.83 18.86
N ARG A 463 2.13 -13.25 18.59
CA ARG A 463 1.98 -11.92 17.99
C ARG A 463 1.02 -11.05 18.76
N LEU A 464 1.36 -9.77 18.83
CA LEU A 464 0.42 -8.70 19.16
C LEU A 464 -0.22 -8.19 17.89
N ARG A 465 -1.55 -8.09 17.89
CA ARG A 465 -2.29 -7.54 16.77
C ARG A 465 -3.24 -6.46 17.27
N PHE A 466 -2.98 -5.22 16.84
CA PHE A 466 -3.88 -4.10 17.07
C PHE A 466 -5.04 -4.20 16.09
N ILE A 467 -6.27 -4.10 16.58
CA ILE A 467 -7.50 -4.10 15.77
C ILE A 467 -8.44 -2.99 16.20
N LEU A 468 -9.24 -2.50 15.24
CA LEU A 468 -10.40 -1.66 15.51
C LEU A 468 -11.67 -2.51 15.36
N LEU A 469 -12.49 -2.58 16.42
CA LEU A 469 -13.76 -3.32 16.39
C LEU A 469 -14.75 -2.62 15.46
N ASN A 470 -14.82 -1.28 15.53
CA ASN A 470 -15.63 -0.47 14.65
C ASN A 470 -14.77 0.50 13.81
N PRO A 471 -14.40 0.13 12.59
CA PRO A 471 -13.56 0.97 11.73
C PRO A 471 -14.33 2.14 11.10
N ALA A 472 -15.66 2.20 11.24
CA ALA A 472 -16.50 3.21 10.59
C ALA A 472 -16.16 4.65 11.03
N GLU A 473 -15.56 4.83 12.23
CA GLU A 473 -15.08 6.14 12.68
C GLU A 473 -14.10 6.78 11.68
N LYS A 474 -13.27 5.97 11.03
CA LYS A 474 -12.29 6.43 10.03
C LYS A 474 -12.93 6.90 8.72
N LEU A 475 -14.22 6.59 8.48
CA LEU A 475 -14.97 7.14 7.34
C LEU A 475 -15.45 8.57 7.58
N ARG A 476 -15.53 9.02 8.84
CA ARG A 476 -16.06 10.35 9.18
C ARG A 476 -15.32 11.48 8.47
N ASP A 477 -13.99 11.42 8.43
CA ASP A 477 -13.17 12.42 7.74
C ASP A 477 -13.53 12.47 6.25
N ILE A 478 -13.62 11.31 5.59
CA ILE A 478 -13.93 11.22 4.15
C ILE A 478 -15.32 11.81 3.84
N VAL A 479 -16.30 11.42 4.65
CA VAL A 479 -17.70 11.83 4.45
C VAL A 479 -17.90 13.34 4.70
N ASN A 480 -17.17 13.89 5.67
CA ASN A 480 -17.27 15.32 6.00
C ASN A 480 -16.53 16.20 4.99
N GLU A 481 -15.43 15.72 4.40
CA GLU A 481 -14.64 16.47 3.44
C GLU A 481 -15.25 16.46 2.02
N CYS A 482 -15.82 15.31 1.59
CA CYS A 482 -16.31 15.18 0.21
C CYS A 482 -17.68 15.84 -0.01
N ARG A 483 -17.95 16.23 -1.26
CA ARG A 483 -19.27 16.72 -1.70
C ARG A 483 -20.31 15.60 -1.66
N SER A 484 -19.96 14.41 -2.14
CA SER A 484 -20.83 13.25 -2.22
C SER A 484 -20.02 11.97 -2.18
N LEU A 485 -20.51 10.96 -1.45
CA LEU A 485 -19.97 9.61 -1.41
C LEU A 485 -21.00 8.66 -2.02
N ILE A 486 -20.62 7.99 -3.10
CA ILE A 486 -21.45 7.00 -3.82
C ILE A 486 -20.85 5.63 -3.59
N LEU A 487 -21.63 4.72 -3.03
CA LEU A 487 -21.22 3.34 -2.78
C LEU A 487 -21.90 2.43 -3.80
N LEU A 488 -21.12 1.70 -4.56
CA LEU A 488 -21.60 0.77 -5.58
C LEU A 488 -21.25 -0.67 -5.19
N GLY A 489 -22.07 -1.59 -5.58
CA GLY A 489 -21.78 -3.03 -5.43
C GLY A 489 -22.96 -3.91 -5.83
N GLY A 490 -22.65 -5.05 -6.44
CA GLY A 490 -23.64 -6.05 -6.84
C GLY A 490 -24.28 -6.79 -5.66
N THR A 491 -23.59 -6.86 -4.50
CA THR A 491 -23.97 -7.65 -3.32
C THR A 491 -23.98 -6.81 -2.04
N MET A 492 -24.66 -5.64 -2.07
CA MET A 492 -24.67 -4.69 -0.95
C MET A 492 -25.65 -5.06 0.19
N ARG A 493 -26.59 -5.96 -0.03
CA ARG A 493 -27.54 -6.39 1.01
C ARG A 493 -26.94 -7.47 1.92
N PRO A 494 -27.21 -7.42 3.26
CA PRO A 494 -27.97 -6.40 3.99
C PRO A 494 -27.17 -5.09 4.14
N VAL A 495 -27.84 -3.95 3.95
CA VAL A 495 -27.21 -2.61 4.03
C VAL A 495 -27.15 -2.05 5.45
N ASP A 496 -27.74 -2.75 6.44
CA ASP A 496 -27.95 -2.26 7.80
C ASP A 496 -26.63 -1.85 8.47
N GLN A 497 -25.59 -2.63 8.30
CA GLN A 497 -24.27 -2.33 8.87
C GLN A 497 -23.67 -1.02 8.32
N LEU A 498 -23.81 -0.77 7.02
CA LEU A 498 -23.39 0.50 6.42
C LEU A 498 -24.28 1.67 6.85
N MET A 499 -25.59 1.44 6.96
CA MET A 499 -26.54 2.44 7.44
C MET A 499 -26.23 2.84 8.89
N ASP A 500 -25.94 1.89 9.76
CA ASP A 500 -25.53 2.16 11.14
C ASP A 500 -24.19 2.92 11.20
N ALA A 501 -23.22 2.54 10.38
CA ALA A 501 -21.94 3.26 10.26
C ALA A 501 -22.15 4.74 9.90
N PHE A 502 -23.01 5.03 8.92
CA PHE A 502 -23.25 6.41 8.50
C PHE A 502 -24.11 7.18 9.49
N LYS A 503 -25.19 6.60 10.00
CA LYS A 503 -26.11 7.29 10.92
C LYS A 503 -25.53 7.49 12.31
N ARG A 504 -25.06 6.40 12.94
CA ARG A 504 -24.64 6.41 14.35
C ARG A 504 -23.21 6.93 14.50
N VAL A 505 -22.28 6.45 13.64
CA VAL A 505 -20.85 6.77 13.78
C VAL A 505 -20.51 8.07 13.05
N CYS A 506 -20.86 8.20 11.76
CA CYS A 506 -20.59 9.42 11.00
C CYS A 506 -21.59 10.55 11.27
N LYS A 507 -22.70 10.27 11.99
CA LYS A 507 -23.76 11.23 12.38
C LYS A 507 -24.40 11.91 11.15
N ILE A 508 -24.64 11.18 10.06
CA ILE A 508 -25.29 11.69 8.87
C ILE A 508 -26.81 11.59 9.02
N PRO A 509 -27.56 12.69 8.83
CA PRO A 509 -29.01 12.65 8.86
C PRO A 509 -29.60 11.71 7.81
N GLN A 510 -30.66 10.98 8.16
CA GLN A 510 -31.33 10.00 7.28
C GLN A 510 -31.71 10.59 5.92
N GLN A 511 -32.16 11.85 5.90
CA GLN A 511 -32.60 12.53 4.65
C GLN A 511 -31.47 12.69 3.64
N ARG A 512 -30.21 12.70 4.09
CA ARG A 512 -29.03 12.79 3.23
C ARG A 512 -28.56 11.43 2.70
N ILE A 513 -29.13 10.32 3.20
CA ILE A 513 -28.76 8.97 2.77
C ILE A 513 -29.82 8.44 1.82
N LYS A 514 -29.45 8.15 0.59
CA LYS A 514 -30.32 7.57 -0.44
C LYS A 514 -29.86 6.15 -0.72
N VAL A 515 -30.79 5.20 -0.70
CA VAL A 515 -30.54 3.80 -1.05
C VAL A 515 -31.30 3.49 -2.33
N PHE A 516 -30.58 3.02 -3.34
CA PHE A 516 -31.14 2.60 -4.61
C PHE A 516 -30.84 1.12 -4.83
N SER A 517 -31.79 0.37 -5.34
CA SER A 517 -31.64 -1.04 -5.68
C SER A 517 -32.39 -1.34 -6.97
N CYS A 518 -31.70 -1.94 -7.92
CA CYS A 518 -32.28 -2.38 -9.19
C CYS A 518 -32.19 -3.91 -9.32
N GLY A 519 -32.93 -4.46 -10.29
CA GLY A 519 -32.84 -5.86 -10.67
C GLY A 519 -31.54 -6.19 -11.38
N HIS A 520 -31.25 -7.47 -11.53
CA HIS A 520 -30.07 -7.95 -12.25
C HIS A 520 -30.25 -7.77 -13.77
N VAL A 521 -29.14 -7.54 -14.49
CA VAL A 521 -29.14 -7.38 -15.95
C VAL A 521 -29.35 -8.71 -16.69
N ILE A 522 -29.01 -9.85 -16.07
CA ILE A 522 -29.25 -11.18 -16.66
C ILE A 522 -30.68 -11.65 -16.42
N GLY A 523 -31.28 -12.23 -17.47
CA GLY A 523 -32.62 -12.79 -17.39
C GLY A 523 -32.63 -14.21 -16.77
N PRO A 524 -33.83 -14.70 -16.33
CA PRO A 524 -33.97 -16.00 -15.69
C PRO A 524 -33.49 -17.20 -16.56
N LYS A 525 -33.45 -17.03 -17.87
CA LYS A 525 -32.99 -18.08 -18.81
C LYS A 525 -31.46 -18.16 -18.93
N GLN A 526 -30.74 -17.20 -18.41
CA GLN A 526 -29.27 -17.09 -18.53
C GLN A 526 -28.54 -17.69 -17.33
N LEU A 527 -29.25 -17.93 -16.21
CA LEU A 527 -28.66 -18.46 -14.98
C LEU A 527 -29.54 -19.61 -14.45
N LEU A 528 -28.91 -20.75 -14.20
CA LEU A 528 -29.49 -21.86 -13.49
C LEU A 528 -28.84 -22.01 -12.13
N ALA A 529 -29.55 -21.65 -11.05
CA ALA A 529 -29.07 -21.79 -9.66
C ALA A 529 -29.76 -23.02 -9.02
N ILE A 530 -28.97 -23.98 -8.56
CA ILE A 530 -29.46 -25.24 -7.97
C ILE A 530 -28.80 -25.43 -6.60
N SER A 531 -29.61 -25.80 -5.61
CA SER A 531 -29.14 -26.27 -4.31
C SER A 531 -29.19 -27.80 -4.26
N ILE A 532 -28.05 -28.45 -4.01
CA ILE A 532 -27.90 -29.88 -3.94
C ILE A 532 -27.80 -30.28 -2.47
N GLY A 533 -28.88 -30.83 -1.92
CA GLY A 533 -28.94 -31.27 -0.52
C GLY A 533 -28.63 -32.77 -0.31
N LYS A 534 -28.67 -33.57 -1.37
CA LYS A 534 -28.38 -35.01 -1.32
C LYS A 534 -27.41 -35.40 -2.43
N GLY A 535 -26.59 -36.39 -2.15
CA GLY A 535 -25.70 -36.97 -3.13
C GLY A 535 -26.41 -37.99 -4.04
N PRO A 536 -25.69 -38.57 -5.03
CA PRO A 536 -26.22 -39.60 -5.93
C PRO A 536 -26.61 -40.90 -5.23
N ASP A 537 -26.15 -41.12 -4.02
CA ASP A 537 -26.50 -42.25 -3.12
C ASP A 537 -27.70 -41.95 -2.21
N ASP A 538 -28.46 -40.90 -2.52
CA ASP A 538 -29.60 -40.35 -1.77
C ASP A 538 -29.30 -39.97 -0.31
N LYS A 539 -28.01 -39.92 0.09
CA LYS A 539 -27.60 -39.48 1.40
C LYS A 539 -27.50 -37.97 1.47
N PRO A 540 -27.81 -37.37 2.63
CA PRO A 540 -27.72 -35.93 2.81
C PRO A 540 -26.25 -35.47 2.74
N LEU A 541 -26.00 -34.44 1.92
CA LEU A 541 -24.69 -33.74 1.85
C LEU A 541 -24.59 -32.71 2.95
N SER A 542 -24.30 -33.14 4.18
CA SER A 542 -24.15 -32.26 5.34
C SER A 542 -22.72 -31.72 5.39
N LEU A 543 -22.50 -30.54 4.81
CA LEU A 543 -21.20 -29.88 4.73
C LEU A 543 -20.94 -28.90 5.94
N ASN A 544 -21.61 -29.14 7.07
CA ASN A 544 -21.31 -28.41 8.31
C ASN A 544 -19.95 -28.86 8.90
N PHE A 545 -19.41 -28.08 9.81
CA PHE A 545 -18.08 -28.31 10.39
C PHE A 545 -17.92 -29.69 11.04
N ALA A 546 -18.98 -30.22 11.67
CA ALA A 546 -18.97 -31.50 12.37
C ALA A 546 -18.91 -32.71 11.40
N ASN A 547 -19.59 -32.64 10.25
CA ASN A 547 -19.85 -33.80 9.37
C ASN A 547 -19.07 -33.78 8.07
N ARG A 548 -18.59 -32.62 7.63
CA ARG A 548 -17.98 -32.42 6.30
C ARG A 548 -16.77 -33.31 6.02
N ASP A 549 -16.01 -33.68 7.08
CA ASP A 549 -14.81 -34.51 6.94
C ASP A 549 -15.09 -36.02 6.99
N SER A 550 -16.37 -36.44 7.13
CA SER A 550 -16.72 -37.84 7.14
C SER A 550 -16.52 -38.47 5.75
N GLU A 551 -15.98 -39.70 5.71
CA GLU A 551 -15.66 -40.38 4.46
C GLU A 551 -16.89 -40.59 3.58
N SER A 552 -18.05 -40.85 4.18
CA SER A 552 -19.31 -41.02 3.44
C SER A 552 -19.74 -39.74 2.71
N VAL A 553 -19.63 -38.58 3.37
CA VAL A 553 -19.94 -37.28 2.79
C VAL A 553 -18.93 -36.90 1.69
N LEU A 554 -17.63 -37.14 1.93
CA LEU A 554 -16.59 -36.87 0.94
C LEU A 554 -16.75 -37.72 -0.32
N ARG A 555 -17.12 -39.02 -0.18
CA ARG A 555 -17.37 -39.93 -1.28
C ARG A 555 -18.61 -39.52 -2.09
N SER A 556 -19.69 -39.17 -1.40
CA SER A 556 -20.94 -38.72 -2.04
C SER A 556 -20.73 -37.37 -2.75
N LEU A 557 -19.95 -36.47 -2.16
CA LEU A 557 -19.55 -35.21 -2.79
C LEU A 557 -18.71 -35.46 -4.06
N ALA A 558 -17.71 -36.33 -3.99
CA ALA A 558 -16.89 -36.70 -5.15
C ALA A 558 -17.71 -37.27 -6.32
N GLN A 559 -18.65 -38.14 -6.01
CA GLN A 559 -19.56 -38.70 -7.04
C GLN A 559 -20.47 -37.62 -7.64
N SER A 560 -20.93 -36.66 -6.82
CA SER A 560 -21.67 -35.47 -7.28
C SER A 560 -20.85 -34.63 -8.25
N PHE A 561 -19.59 -34.40 -7.96
CA PHE A 561 -18.66 -33.70 -8.87
C PHE A 561 -18.51 -34.39 -10.20
N ILE A 562 -18.31 -35.73 -10.18
CA ILE A 562 -18.18 -36.53 -11.42
C ILE A 562 -19.43 -36.40 -12.27
N ASN A 563 -20.62 -36.52 -11.67
CA ASN A 563 -21.87 -36.45 -12.38
C ASN A 563 -22.12 -35.06 -13.00
N LEU A 564 -21.85 -33.99 -12.25
CA LEU A 564 -21.99 -32.61 -12.74
C LEU A 564 -21.01 -32.31 -13.88
N ILE A 565 -19.74 -32.66 -13.71
CA ILE A 565 -18.68 -32.37 -14.69
C ILE A 565 -18.92 -33.09 -16.02
N ARG A 566 -19.62 -34.23 -16.02
CA ARG A 566 -20.01 -34.94 -17.25
C ARG A 566 -20.94 -34.12 -18.13
N GLN A 567 -21.75 -33.25 -17.56
CA GLN A 567 -22.76 -32.46 -18.25
C GLN A 567 -22.32 -31.06 -18.61
N ILE A 568 -21.28 -30.56 -17.96
CA ILE A 568 -20.87 -29.16 -18.07
C ILE A 568 -19.69 -29.05 -19.04
N PRO A 569 -19.81 -28.29 -20.14
CA PRO A 569 -18.69 -28.04 -21.05
C PRO A 569 -17.66 -27.05 -20.45
N ASN A 570 -16.53 -26.90 -21.08
CA ASN A 570 -15.53 -25.85 -20.83
C ASN A 570 -15.06 -25.74 -19.36
N GLY A 571 -14.95 -24.52 -18.81
CA GLY A 571 -14.42 -24.22 -17.47
C GLY A 571 -15.47 -24.45 -16.37
N VAL A 572 -15.06 -25.15 -15.32
CA VAL A 572 -15.80 -25.34 -14.07
C VAL A 572 -14.94 -24.83 -12.92
N VAL A 573 -15.52 -24.03 -12.04
CA VAL A 573 -14.83 -23.49 -10.86
C VAL A 573 -15.52 -24.00 -9.61
N ALA A 574 -14.77 -24.63 -8.71
CA ALA A 574 -15.26 -25.14 -7.44
C ALA A 574 -14.63 -24.37 -6.27
N PHE A 575 -15.45 -23.68 -5.48
CA PHE A 575 -15.03 -22.93 -4.32
C PHE A 575 -15.27 -23.71 -3.03
N PHE A 576 -14.20 -23.90 -2.27
CA PHE A 576 -14.20 -24.56 -0.96
C PHE A 576 -14.11 -23.53 0.19
N PRO A 577 -14.66 -23.81 1.37
CA PRO A 577 -14.67 -22.87 2.49
C PRO A 577 -13.31 -22.66 3.16
N SER A 578 -12.35 -23.55 2.95
CA SER A 578 -10.98 -23.43 3.51
C SER A 578 -9.98 -24.32 2.79
N TYR A 579 -8.69 -23.94 2.84
CA TYR A 579 -7.58 -24.75 2.33
C TYR A 579 -7.47 -26.11 3.04
N ALA A 580 -7.78 -26.18 4.34
CA ALA A 580 -7.78 -27.43 5.10
C ALA A 580 -8.80 -28.42 4.54
N PHE A 581 -10.03 -27.97 4.31
CA PHE A 581 -11.10 -28.82 3.76
C PHE A 581 -10.83 -29.21 2.31
N LEU A 582 -10.34 -28.27 1.48
CA LEU A 582 -9.89 -28.60 0.12
C LEU A 582 -8.81 -29.70 0.15
N GLY A 583 -7.82 -29.59 1.03
CA GLY A 583 -6.78 -30.60 1.19
C GLY A 583 -7.32 -31.97 1.62
N THR A 584 -8.30 -31.99 2.54
CA THR A 584 -8.97 -33.23 2.96
C THR A 584 -9.75 -33.86 1.81
N PHE A 585 -10.51 -33.06 1.05
CA PHE A 585 -11.24 -33.53 -0.13
C PHE A 585 -10.31 -34.11 -1.19
N ILE A 586 -9.21 -33.42 -1.53
CA ILE A 586 -8.23 -33.90 -2.52
C ILE A 586 -7.59 -35.21 -2.08
N ARG A 587 -7.23 -35.38 -0.80
CA ARG A 587 -6.72 -36.67 -0.29
C ARG A 587 -7.74 -37.78 -0.44
N SER A 588 -8.99 -37.53 -0.07
CA SER A 588 -10.07 -38.49 -0.16
C SER A 588 -10.34 -38.94 -1.61
N ILE A 589 -10.42 -38.00 -2.57
CA ILE A 589 -10.67 -38.35 -3.97
C ILE A 589 -9.47 -39.06 -4.63
N ARG A 590 -8.25 -38.82 -4.18
CA ARG A 590 -7.05 -39.53 -4.65
C ARG A 590 -7.03 -40.96 -4.12
N SER A 591 -7.27 -41.17 -2.83
CA SER A 591 -7.29 -42.50 -2.21
C SER A 591 -8.43 -43.40 -2.75
N SER A 592 -9.57 -42.80 -3.10
CA SER A 592 -10.74 -43.50 -3.63
C SER A 592 -10.76 -43.69 -5.15
N GLY A 593 -9.75 -43.19 -5.87
CA GLY A 593 -9.67 -43.26 -7.34
C GLY A 593 -10.59 -42.30 -8.10
N HIS A 594 -11.38 -41.46 -7.42
CA HIS A 594 -12.26 -40.48 -8.04
C HIS A 594 -11.49 -39.37 -8.74
N PHE A 595 -10.26 -39.07 -8.26
CA PHE A 595 -9.41 -38.07 -8.89
C PHE A 595 -9.09 -38.41 -10.35
N ALA A 596 -8.70 -39.67 -10.63
CA ALA A 596 -8.45 -40.15 -11.99
C ALA A 596 -9.69 -40.09 -12.89
N GLN A 597 -10.89 -40.31 -12.31
CA GLN A 597 -12.14 -40.18 -13.07
C GLN A 597 -12.44 -38.73 -13.46
N LEU A 598 -12.20 -37.77 -12.55
CA LEU A 598 -12.33 -36.35 -12.82
C LEU A 598 -11.29 -35.89 -13.85
N GLU A 599 -10.02 -36.31 -13.67
CA GLU A 599 -8.93 -35.98 -14.55
C GLU A 599 -9.12 -36.48 -15.99
N ARG A 600 -9.73 -37.64 -16.19
CA ARG A 600 -10.11 -38.12 -17.54
C ARG A 600 -11.08 -37.19 -18.26
N ARG A 601 -11.87 -36.41 -17.52
CA ARG A 601 -12.92 -35.54 -18.07
C ARG A 601 -12.48 -34.11 -18.27
N LYS A 602 -11.77 -33.55 -17.29
CA LYS A 602 -11.28 -32.17 -17.31
C LYS A 602 -9.86 -32.10 -16.78
N GLU A 603 -9.09 -31.14 -17.25
CA GLU A 603 -7.79 -30.82 -16.67
C GLU A 603 -8.00 -30.17 -15.30
N ILE A 604 -7.31 -30.67 -14.26
CA ILE A 604 -7.56 -30.25 -12.86
C ILE A 604 -6.48 -29.28 -12.40
N PHE A 605 -6.93 -28.13 -11.88
CA PHE A 605 -6.12 -27.10 -11.29
C PHE A 605 -6.53 -26.91 -9.82
N ILE A 606 -5.55 -26.81 -8.92
CA ILE A 606 -5.78 -26.71 -7.48
C ILE A 606 -5.02 -25.50 -6.95
N GLU A 607 -5.76 -24.58 -6.29
CA GLU A 607 -5.15 -23.43 -5.61
C GLU A 607 -4.36 -23.90 -4.38
N THR A 608 -3.12 -23.43 -4.25
CA THR A 608 -2.23 -23.74 -3.11
C THR A 608 -2.00 -22.50 -2.25
N ARG A 609 -1.70 -22.71 -0.95
CA ARG A 609 -1.43 -21.62 -0.01
C ARG A 609 -0.08 -20.93 -0.26
N ALA A 610 0.88 -21.61 -0.88
CA ALA A 610 2.23 -21.16 -1.15
C ALA A 610 2.33 -20.53 -2.56
N GLY A 611 2.30 -19.21 -2.62
CA GLY A 611 2.09 -18.39 -3.81
C GLY A 611 3.21 -18.30 -4.86
N LYS A 612 4.17 -19.23 -4.95
CA LYS A 612 5.21 -19.16 -6.01
C LYS A 612 4.82 -19.83 -7.34
N GLU A 613 3.92 -20.81 -7.29
CA GLU A 613 3.45 -21.52 -8.48
C GLU A 613 2.16 -20.92 -9.10
N GLU A 614 1.49 -20.02 -8.39
CA GLU A 614 0.18 -19.48 -8.77
C GLU A 614 0.21 -18.55 -9.99
N THR A 615 1.33 -17.90 -10.29
CA THR A 615 1.44 -17.05 -11.49
C THR A 615 1.28 -17.84 -12.79
N SER A 616 1.45 -19.17 -12.75
CA SER A 616 1.28 -20.06 -13.90
C SER A 616 -0.08 -20.74 -13.95
N ILE A 617 -0.80 -20.92 -12.81
CA ILE A 617 -2.07 -21.65 -12.74
C ILE A 617 -3.15 -20.96 -13.56
N TRP A 618 -3.36 -19.66 -13.37
CA TRP A 618 -4.43 -18.92 -14.04
C TRP A 618 -4.30 -18.90 -15.57
N PRO A 619 -3.14 -18.51 -16.16
CA PRO A 619 -2.98 -18.56 -17.61
C PRO A 619 -3.14 -19.96 -18.20
N THR A 620 -2.72 -20.98 -17.46
CA THR A 620 -2.82 -22.38 -17.91
C THR A 620 -4.27 -22.88 -17.84
N PHE A 621 -4.99 -22.56 -16.75
CA PHE A 621 -6.43 -22.82 -16.66
C PHE A 621 -7.21 -22.15 -17.79
N CYS A 622 -6.95 -20.88 -18.10
CA CYS A 622 -7.64 -20.19 -19.19
C CYS A 622 -7.45 -20.89 -20.54
N ARG A 623 -6.23 -21.37 -20.83
CA ARG A 623 -5.96 -22.13 -22.06
C ARG A 623 -6.66 -23.48 -22.07
N ALA A 624 -6.65 -24.19 -20.95
CA ALA A 624 -7.28 -25.49 -20.83
C ALA A 624 -8.83 -25.42 -20.87
N ALA A 625 -9.42 -24.39 -20.28
CA ALA A 625 -10.87 -24.20 -20.19
C ALA A 625 -11.54 -24.04 -21.54
N VAL A 626 -10.87 -23.46 -22.52
CA VAL A 626 -11.40 -23.28 -23.89
C VAL A 626 -11.23 -24.52 -24.79
N THR A 627 -10.49 -25.53 -24.33
CA THR A 627 -10.33 -26.80 -25.07
C THR A 627 -11.61 -27.64 -25.00
N GLN A 628 -11.73 -28.61 -25.89
CA GLN A 628 -12.87 -29.56 -25.94
C GLN A 628 -12.98 -30.41 -24.66
N ARG A 629 -11.86 -30.68 -23.98
CA ARG A 629 -11.80 -31.35 -22.67
C ARG A 629 -12.28 -30.44 -21.54
N GLY A 630 -11.98 -29.15 -21.61
CA GLY A 630 -12.27 -28.17 -20.56
C GLY A 630 -11.41 -28.34 -19.30
N ALA A 631 -11.63 -27.49 -18.32
CA ALA A 631 -10.85 -27.45 -17.09
C ALA A 631 -11.72 -27.39 -15.83
N LEU A 632 -11.20 -27.94 -14.72
CA LEU A 632 -11.77 -27.82 -13.38
C LEU A 632 -10.78 -27.09 -12.48
N LEU A 633 -11.13 -25.88 -12.00
CA LEU A 633 -10.38 -25.15 -10.99
C LEU A 633 -11.00 -25.39 -9.62
N MET A 634 -10.22 -25.88 -8.67
CA MET A 634 -10.60 -26.01 -7.26
C MET A 634 -9.88 -24.90 -6.47
N ALA A 635 -10.64 -23.95 -5.97
CA ALA A 635 -10.14 -22.76 -5.26
C ALA A 635 -10.82 -22.59 -3.90
N VAL A 636 -10.32 -21.66 -3.09
CA VAL A 636 -10.86 -21.35 -1.76
C VAL A 636 -11.53 -20.01 -1.77
N VAL A 637 -12.70 -19.89 -1.12
CA VAL A 637 -13.41 -18.61 -0.94
C VAL A 637 -12.52 -17.64 -0.16
N GLY A 638 -12.33 -16.43 -0.69
CA GLY A 638 -11.39 -15.46 -0.14
C GLY A 638 -9.91 -15.74 -0.44
N GLY A 639 -9.62 -16.77 -1.26
CA GLY A 639 -8.29 -17.02 -1.82
C GLY A 639 -7.99 -16.08 -2.99
N LYS A 640 -6.74 -16.10 -3.48
CA LYS A 640 -6.27 -15.21 -4.55
C LYS A 640 -7.01 -15.40 -5.88
N LEU A 641 -7.43 -16.63 -6.17
CA LEU A 641 -8.15 -16.97 -7.39
C LEU A 641 -9.67 -16.78 -7.28
N SER A 642 -10.18 -16.42 -6.09
CA SER A 642 -11.61 -16.15 -5.87
C SER A 642 -11.97 -14.68 -6.04
N GLU A 643 -11.01 -13.77 -6.01
CA GLU A 643 -11.25 -12.34 -6.02
C GLU A 643 -10.43 -11.64 -7.12
N GLY A 644 -11.08 -10.72 -7.83
CA GLY A 644 -10.42 -9.91 -8.86
C GLY A 644 -10.13 -10.62 -10.19
N ILE A 645 -10.72 -11.81 -10.41
CA ILE A 645 -10.60 -12.58 -11.65
C ILE A 645 -11.98 -12.62 -12.32
N ASN A 646 -12.00 -12.42 -13.63
CA ASN A 646 -13.22 -12.53 -14.43
C ASN A 646 -13.29 -13.92 -15.09
N PHE A 647 -14.27 -14.72 -14.69
CA PHE A 647 -14.61 -16.04 -15.25
C PHE A 647 -15.67 -15.90 -16.35
N SER A 648 -15.42 -15.08 -17.36
CA SER A 648 -16.38 -14.89 -18.45
C SER A 648 -16.40 -16.07 -19.42
N ASP A 649 -17.53 -16.23 -20.08
CA ASP A 649 -17.77 -17.14 -21.20
C ASP A 649 -17.36 -18.61 -20.92
N GLU A 650 -16.38 -19.13 -21.65
CA GLU A 650 -15.90 -20.50 -21.53
C GLU A 650 -15.14 -20.78 -20.24
N LEU A 651 -14.65 -19.74 -19.54
CA LEU A 651 -13.85 -19.91 -18.32
C LEU A 651 -14.69 -20.32 -17.11
N GLY A 652 -15.97 -19.94 -17.07
CA GLY A 652 -16.84 -20.16 -15.91
C GLY A 652 -18.25 -20.62 -16.27
N ARG A 653 -18.37 -21.74 -16.99
CA ARG A 653 -19.70 -22.32 -17.33
C ARG A 653 -20.46 -22.82 -16.12
N CYS A 654 -19.77 -23.18 -15.07
CA CYS A 654 -20.39 -23.57 -13.80
C CYS A 654 -19.52 -23.12 -12.62
N VAL A 655 -20.17 -22.64 -11.57
CA VAL A 655 -19.57 -22.38 -10.26
C VAL A 655 -20.17 -23.33 -9.25
N LEU A 656 -19.34 -24.16 -8.63
CA LEU A 656 -19.73 -25.11 -7.58
C LEU A 656 -19.33 -24.52 -6.22
N MET A 657 -20.29 -24.15 -5.39
CA MET A 657 -20.04 -23.74 -4.01
C MET A 657 -20.13 -24.95 -3.08
N VAL A 658 -19.01 -25.33 -2.48
CA VAL A 658 -18.92 -26.52 -1.61
C VAL A 658 -19.16 -26.12 -0.16
N GLY A 659 -20.43 -26.06 0.23
CA GLY A 659 -20.86 -25.55 1.52
C GLY A 659 -20.83 -24.01 1.59
N VAL A 660 -21.30 -23.48 2.71
CA VAL A 660 -21.30 -22.01 2.96
C VAL A 660 -20.10 -21.65 3.83
N PRO A 661 -19.25 -20.70 3.41
CA PRO A 661 -18.09 -20.26 4.21
C PRO A 661 -18.58 -19.40 5.37
N TYR A 662 -18.78 -19.98 6.53
CA TYR A 662 -19.05 -19.22 7.77
C TYR A 662 -17.73 -18.83 8.46
N PRO A 663 -17.65 -17.63 9.04
CA PRO A 663 -16.52 -17.26 9.87
C PRO A 663 -16.46 -18.15 11.12
N ASN A 664 -15.26 -18.37 11.65
CA ASN A 664 -15.06 -19.15 12.86
C ASN A 664 -15.73 -18.47 14.08
N ARG A 665 -16.81 -19.03 14.58
CA ARG A 665 -17.56 -18.51 15.76
C ARG A 665 -16.72 -18.50 17.05
N GLN A 666 -15.70 -19.35 17.14
CA GLN A 666 -14.80 -19.42 18.31
C GLN A 666 -13.69 -18.38 18.24
N SER A 667 -13.52 -17.67 17.13
CA SER A 667 -12.56 -16.58 17.04
C SER A 667 -12.86 -15.53 18.09
N ALA A 668 -11.91 -15.28 18.99
CA ALA A 668 -12.02 -14.27 20.06
C ALA A 668 -12.28 -12.86 19.48
N GLU A 669 -11.69 -12.55 18.33
CA GLU A 669 -11.95 -11.29 17.63
C GLU A 669 -13.40 -11.16 17.16
N LEU A 670 -13.97 -12.24 16.58
CA LEU A 670 -15.36 -12.22 16.11
C LEU A 670 -16.33 -12.10 17.31
N GLN A 671 -16.07 -12.82 18.40
CA GLN A 671 -16.87 -12.73 19.61
C GLN A 671 -16.84 -11.31 20.20
N GLU A 672 -15.68 -10.67 20.21
CA GLU A 672 -15.56 -9.30 20.70
C GLU A 672 -16.28 -8.29 19.79
N ARG A 673 -16.17 -8.44 18.46
CA ARG A 673 -16.95 -7.64 17.49
C ARG A 673 -18.46 -7.81 17.64
N MET A 674 -18.92 -9.00 18.03
CA MET A 674 -20.35 -9.26 18.28
C MET A 674 -20.87 -8.61 19.57
N LYS A 675 -19.99 -8.34 20.57
CA LYS A 675 -20.38 -7.65 21.83
C LYS A 675 -20.56 -6.14 21.63
N VAL A 676 -19.87 -5.54 20.68
CA VAL A 676 -19.90 -4.09 20.40
C VAL A 676 -21.14 -3.68 19.58
N LYS A 677 -21.93 -4.61 19.10
CA LYS A 677 -23.23 -4.32 18.50
C LYS A 677 -24.23 -3.98 19.58
#